data_a058428b13d51fe7db528e4698cd83fd
#
_entry.id   a058428b13d51fe7db528e4698cd83fd
#
_cell.length_a   1.000
_cell.length_b   1.000
_cell.length_c   1.000
_cell.angle_alpha   90.00
_cell.angle_beta   90.00
_cell.angle_gamma   90.00
#
_symmetry.space_group_name_H-M   'P 1'
#
loop_
_entity.id
_entity.type
_entity.pdbx_description
1 polymer ?
#
loop_
_entity_poly.entity_id
_entity_poly.type
_entity_poly.pdbx_seq_one_letter_code
_entity_poly.pdbx_strand_id
1 'polypeptide(L)'
;MLYKLVVLSCFLGNAVGTYLLILKNTTQRITLKIRFLNSNILFHFCKLSIRILLFISTFTLDGQEPTRPTLKEEDKKTSEKKDGIMVQGRKDKRDLEIFKTPSCISRFNEQDILDKGISRTNDIDKQVPNFAIIDSGSRNFTYYNIRGMRSTLFSDPSVGLIVDGVPLMDNVALNTELFALDSIEVHRGSQATVFAKNFQGGVIEINTKKPNNMPQGRFTVDWGNYKKKEYSFFYNTPLIKNKLYIGISGKSTQRDGYLNNVSGFNYPNNLVSDIPIEIRKTHPDGRRGKSGRLRLFWTPLENLEVDLQANAESFDDGSLNIVNYLASKTERRKSLIKGCVVSPEVCDKNVRTYINRTKAVRKVFWDYEGVSNTTGKTYSSNITYRLPKAILRTISSIRKMEIDPLIVDGDFTRSPVIKSEYIEHSTTRTHETSIESKNKKEPLQFKVGTLFYHKISDKEFVQERLMQAYTYNVLKGLNAPAREIHHSRIVDKSFSFFTHNSYTFWEKFTLTLGARIETQRIGIGHSRDARGVLFDNPYGDVRILSPHYVRNDFYRYNVSRIIFDYKPIESLMIFIGLSRGYKNGGFSTVVNQPALAAFKPEINDTLEVGIKSKYFNETLGINLAYFYTETADFHVIRAISIAEAVNLNAEKVTIRGAEMEAYLKPHKSLQLGFLAGYTEGIFNKFYDRILDTNFDGKHVHFIPQYDVVSYLQYRSSSGLFFRYEFQVVGKMYFAADNTIYSSPYTITNLKIGYEEERLSAYLYCNNINNEYYFTSYIDGTFQAVPGAPRTYGFIVNYKI
;
A
#
# COMPACT_ATOMS: atom_id res chain seq x y z
N MET A 1 35.78 -17.27 -24.62
CA MET A 1 36.66 -17.38 -23.45
C MET A 1 35.84 -17.91 -22.28
N LEU A 2 35.95 -19.21 -22.03
CA LEU A 2 35.07 -19.96 -21.11
C LEU A 2 35.39 -19.64 -19.64
N TYR A 3 34.37 -19.21 -18.91
CA TYR A 3 34.44 -19.12 -17.45
C TYR A 3 34.26 -20.51 -16.85
N LYS A 4 35.25 -21.00 -16.14
CA LYS A 4 35.10 -22.18 -15.28
C LYS A 4 34.56 -21.73 -13.92
N LEU A 5 33.28 -21.98 -13.66
CA LEU A 5 32.72 -21.92 -12.34
C LEU A 5 33.02 -23.23 -11.61
N VAL A 6 33.90 -23.20 -10.65
CA VAL A 6 34.13 -24.35 -9.77
C VAL A 6 33.29 -24.18 -8.51
N VAL A 7 32.21 -24.91 -8.43
CA VAL A 7 31.41 -25.06 -7.19
C VAL A 7 32.03 -26.21 -6.42
N LEU A 8 32.70 -25.94 -5.33
CA LEU A 8 33.17 -26.98 -4.40
C LEU A 8 32.10 -27.30 -3.37
N SER A 9 31.84 -28.59 -3.25
CA SER A 9 30.81 -29.26 -2.49
C SER A 9 30.74 -28.92 -1.01
N CYS A 10 29.50 -28.86 -0.50
CA CYS A 10 29.16 -28.77 0.91
C CYS A 10 29.58 -30.03 1.68
N PHE A 11 30.35 -29.89 2.73
CA PHE A 11 30.47 -30.88 3.79
C PHE A 11 29.53 -30.52 4.95
N LEU A 12 28.72 -31.48 5.38
CA LEU A 12 27.80 -31.39 6.49
C LEU A 12 28.53 -31.44 7.82
N GLY A 13 28.31 -30.46 8.68
CA GLY A 13 28.69 -30.49 10.08
C GLY A 13 27.94 -29.39 10.84
N ASN A 14 27.28 -29.77 11.92
CA ASN A 14 26.53 -28.92 12.83
C ASN A 14 27.42 -27.87 13.50
N ALA A 15 27.43 -26.64 13.00
CA ALA A 15 27.84 -25.42 13.71
C ALA A 15 27.75 -24.21 12.77
N VAL A 16 27.61 -23.00 13.31
CA VAL A 16 27.58 -21.72 12.61
C VAL A 16 28.64 -21.68 11.50
N GLY A 17 28.23 -21.83 10.24
CA GLY A 17 29.14 -21.93 9.11
C GLY A 17 29.50 -20.58 8.53
N THR A 18 30.80 -20.36 8.37
CA THR A 18 31.35 -19.25 7.57
C THR A 18 31.66 -19.80 6.17
N TYR A 19 31.03 -19.25 5.13
CA TYR A 19 31.31 -19.64 3.75
C TYR A 19 32.28 -18.68 3.10
N LEU A 20 33.27 -19.22 2.40
CA LEU A 20 34.30 -18.49 1.67
C LEU A 20 33.98 -18.54 0.17
N LEU A 21 33.66 -17.41 -0.43
CA LEU A 21 33.53 -17.30 -1.88
C LEU A 21 34.86 -16.80 -2.43
N ILE A 22 35.58 -17.63 -3.20
CA ILE A 22 36.80 -17.25 -3.85
C ILE A 22 36.51 -17.00 -5.31
N LEU A 23 36.57 -15.75 -5.72
CA LEU A 23 36.55 -15.35 -7.14
C LEU A 23 37.97 -15.14 -7.61
N LYS A 24 38.38 -15.94 -8.56
CA LYS A 24 39.73 -15.86 -9.15
C LYS A 24 39.66 -15.09 -10.47
N ASN A 25 40.11 -13.88 -10.47
CA ASN A 25 40.46 -13.16 -11.71
C ASN A 25 41.97 -13.05 -11.83
N THR A 26 42.47 -12.92 -13.03
CA THR A 26 43.91 -13.10 -13.42
C THR A 26 44.89 -12.13 -12.75
N THR A 27 44.44 -11.16 -11.93
CA THR A 27 45.33 -10.18 -11.31
C THR A 27 45.08 -9.82 -9.85
N GLN A 28 43.98 -10.22 -9.21
CA GLN A 28 43.76 -9.96 -7.76
C GLN A 28 42.83 -11.01 -7.12
N ARG A 29 43.12 -11.40 -5.87
CA ARG A 29 42.26 -12.24 -5.04
C ARG A 29 41.39 -11.32 -4.17
N ILE A 30 40.08 -11.34 -4.37
CA ILE A 30 39.13 -10.67 -3.49
C ILE A 30 38.43 -11.74 -2.63
N THR A 31 38.61 -11.65 -1.31
CA THR A 31 37.98 -12.56 -0.34
C THR A 31 36.83 -11.82 0.34
N LEU A 32 35.61 -12.29 0.13
CA LEU A 32 34.43 -11.77 0.80
C LEU A 32 33.96 -12.77 1.87
N LYS A 33 33.90 -12.34 3.13
CA LYS A 33 33.44 -13.16 4.25
C LYS A 33 32.01 -12.78 4.62
N ILE A 34 31.05 -13.67 4.33
CA ILE A 34 29.62 -13.44 4.60
C ILE A 34 29.17 -14.36 5.73
N ARG A 35 28.59 -13.79 6.76
CA ARG A 35 28.06 -14.51 7.94
C ARG A 35 26.52 -14.56 7.88
N PHE A 36 25.94 -15.74 7.86
CA PHE A 36 24.49 -15.93 7.87
C PHE A 36 24.01 -16.55 9.19
N LEU A 37 22.92 -16.03 9.70
CA LEU A 37 22.37 -16.39 11.03
C LEU A 37 21.27 -17.46 11.02
N ASN A 38 20.97 -18.16 9.91
CA ASN A 38 20.03 -19.28 9.96
C ASN A 38 20.17 -20.26 8.77
N SER A 39 20.49 -21.49 9.04
CA SER A 39 20.87 -22.50 8.05
C SER A 39 19.70 -23.17 7.29
N ASN A 40 18.47 -23.16 7.82
CA ASN A 40 17.35 -23.91 7.24
C ASN A 40 16.74 -23.29 5.97
N ILE A 41 16.79 -21.99 5.83
CA ILE A 41 16.26 -21.28 4.64
C ILE A 41 17.19 -21.47 3.44
N LEU A 42 18.51 -21.46 3.67
CA LEU A 42 19.51 -21.64 2.61
C LEU A 42 19.46 -23.05 1.98
N PHE A 43 19.13 -24.09 2.76
CA PHE A 43 19.08 -25.45 2.30
C PHE A 43 17.91 -25.71 1.30
N HIS A 44 16.77 -25.06 1.50
CA HIS A 44 15.66 -25.11 0.54
C HIS A 44 15.95 -24.31 -0.73
N PHE A 45 16.64 -23.18 -0.60
CA PHE A 45 17.04 -22.36 -1.74
C PHE A 45 18.08 -23.05 -2.64
N CYS A 46 19.08 -23.72 -2.07
CA CYS A 46 20.06 -24.50 -2.83
C CYS A 46 19.43 -25.68 -3.56
N LYS A 47 18.52 -26.42 -2.93
CA LYS A 47 17.82 -27.55 -3.59
C LYS A 47 16.94 -27.11 -4.75
N LEU A 48 16.29 -25.98 -4.63
CA LEU A 48 15.42 -25.43 -5.68
C LEU A 48 16.25 -24.87 -6.84
N SER A 49 17.33 -24.14 -6.55
CA SER A 49 18.23 -23.58 -7.55
C SER A 49 18.96 -24.66 -8.36
N ILE A 50 19.37 -25.77 -7.73
CA ILE A 50 20.01 -26.91 -8.41
C ILE A 50 18.99 -27.66 -9.30
N ARG A 51 17.74 -27.82 -8.88
CA ARG A 51 16.67 -28.42 -9.70
C ARG A 51 16.31 -27.55 -10.91
N ILE A 52 16.33 -26.22 -10.77
CA ILE A 52 16.10 -25.28 -11.88
C ILE A 52 17.27 -25.29 -12.86
N LEU A 53 18.53 -25.34 -12.39
CA LEU A 53 19.71 -25.48 -13.23
C LEU A 53 19.77 -26.81 -13.99
N LEU A 54 19.35 -27.91 -13.37
CA LEU A 54 19.26 -29.22 -14.03
C LEU A 54 18.15 -29.27 -15.08
N PHE A 55 17.05 -28.55 -14.87
CA PHE A 55 15.96 -28.43 -15.86
C PHE A 55 16.37 -27.60 -17.09
N ILE A 56 17.22 -26.58 -16.88
CA ILE A 56 17.76 -25.74 -17.96
C ILE A 56 18.81 -26.49 -18.78
N SER A 57 19.60 -27.40 -18.18
CA SER A 57 20.64 -28.16 -18.88
C SER A 57 20.11 -29.26 -19.81
N THR A 58 18.84 -29.65 -19.69
CA THR A 58 18.18 -30.61 -20.59
C THR A 58 17.63 -30.00 -21.88
N PHE A 59 17.63 -28.67 -22.01
CA PHE A 59 17.08 -27.97 -23.18
C PHE A 59 18.15 -27.39 -24.14
N THR A 60 19.44 -27.60 -23.88
CA THR A 60 20.53 -27.03 -24.73
C THR A 60 21.31 -28.10 -25.50
N LEU A 61 20.65 -28.90 -26.32
CA LEU A 61 21.33 -29.74 -27.31
C LEU A 61 20.51 -29.71 -28.60
N ASP A 62 20.70 -28.64 -29.39
CA ASP A 62 20.75 -28.69 -30.84
C ASP A 62 21.36 -27.37 -31.31
N GLY A 63 22.62 -27.46 -31.73
CA GLY A 63 23.41 -26.37 -32.20
C GLY A 63 23.52 -26.36 -33.73
N GLN A 64 23.15 -25.24 -34.32
CA GLN A 64 23.69 -24.84 -35.61
C GLN A 64 24.22 -23.41 -35.53
N GLU A 65 25.48 -23.22 -35.90
CA GLU A 65 26.12 -21.91 -36.02
C GLU A 65 25.45 -21.05 -37.11
N PRO A 66 25.23 -19.77 -36.86
CA PRO A 66 24.88 -18.85 -37.95
C PRO A 66 26.09 -18.02 -38.39
N THR A 67 26.33 -18.04 -39.65
CA THR A 67 27.22 -17.16 -40.42
C THR A 67 26.80 -15.69 -40.29
N ARG A 68 27.78 -14.78 -40.13
CA ARG A 68 27.62 -13.33 -40.11
C ARG A 68 27.06 -12.79 -41.44
N PRO A 69 26.16 -11.81 -41.40
CA PRO A 69 26.00 -10.85 -42.50
C PRO A 69 26.44 -9.44 -42.08
N THR A 70 27.10 -8.82 -43.02
CA THR A 70 27.56 -7.43 -43.08
C THR A 70 26.38 -6.46 -43.16
N LEU A 71 26.54 -5.33 -42.41
CA LEU A 71 25.64 -4.19 -42.44
C LEU A 71 25.57 -3.50 -43.77
N LYS A 72 24.37 -3.24 -44.29
CA LYS A 72 24.03 -2.09 -45.10
C LYS A 72 22.71 -1.48 -44.61
N GLU A 73 22.79 -0.18 -44.36
CA GLU A 73 21.64 0.68 -44.14
C GLU A 73 20.77 0.76 -45.39
N GLU A 74 19.46 0.61 -45.22
CA GLU A 74 18.45 1.29 -46.04
C GLU A 74 17.09 1.30 -45.32
N ASP A 75 16.58 2.51 -45.11
CA ASP A 75 15.19 2.78 -44.75
C ASP A 75 14.26 2.32 -45.87
N LYS A 76 13.30 1.42 -45.55
CA LYS A 76 12.05 1.33 -46.30
C LYS A 76 10.91 0.84 -45.38
N LYS A 77 9.90 1.70 -45.24
CA LYS A 77 8.59 1.36 -44.78
C LYS A 77 7.98 0.28 -45.68
N THR A 78 7.71 -0.88 -45.13
CA THR A 78 6.72 -1.81 -45.70
C THR A 78 6.01 -2.50 -44.56
N SER A 79 4.69 -2.29 -44.50
CA SER A 79 3.76 -2.98 -43.64
C SER A 79 3.57 -4.40 -44.19
N GLU A 80 4.20 -5.39 -43.62
CA GLU A 80 3.80 -6.77 -43.76
C GLU A 80 2.97 -7.22 -42.58
N LYS A 81 1.70 -7.52 -42.81
CA LYS A 81 0.86 -8.30 -41.91
C LYS A 81 1.49 -9.70 -41.80
N LYS A 82 2.04 -10.04 -40.66
CA LYS A 82 2.28 -11.42 -40.26
C LYS A 82 1.29 -11.79 -39.17
N ASP A 83 0.45 -12.77 -39.49
CA ASP A 83 -0.40 -13.46 -38.53
C ASP A 83 0.48 -14.14 -37.49
N GLY A 84 0.43 -13.62 -36.28
CA GLY A 84 1.15 -14.15 -35.10
C GLY A 84 1.01 -13.21 -33.92
N ILE A 85 0.72 -13.76 -32.78
CA ILE A 85 0.68 -13.05 -31.50
C ILE A 85 1.95 -12.24 -31.35
N MET A 86 1.83 -10.91 -31.30
CA MET A 86 2.97 -10.02 -31.14
C MET A 86 3.63 -10.25 -29.78
N VAL A 87 4.71 -11.02 -29.73
CA VAL A 87 5.65 -10.98 -28.60
C VAL A 87 6.35 -9.62 -28.68
N GLN A 88 5.85 -8.68 -27.94
CA GLN A 88 6.25 -7.29 -28.06
C GLN A 88 7.62 -7.06 -27.42
N GLY A 89 8.63 -6.87 -28.25
CA GLY A 89 9.88 -6.21 -27.93
C GLY A 89 9.90 -4.72 -28.25
N ARG A 90 8.76 -4.01 -28.15
CA ARG A 90 8.75 -2.55 -28.34
C ARG A 90 9.31 -1.90 -27.05
N LYS A 91 10.47 -1.28 -27.14
CA LYS A 91 11.03 -0.47 -26.03
C LYS A 91 10.01 0.62 -25.68
N ASP A 92 9.44 0.52 -24.49
CA ASP A 92 8.56 1.56 -23.97
C ASP A 92 9.42 2.79 -23.67
N LYS A 93 9.09 3.93 -24.27
CA LYS A 93 9.80 5.19 -24.02
C LYS A 93 9.82 5.56 -22.54
N ARG A 94 8.75 5.24 -21.82
CA ARG A 94 8.63 5.53 -20.39
C ARG A 94 9.57 4.67 -19.55
N ASP A 95 9.81 3.40 -19.91
CA ASP A 95 10.79 2.54 -19.23
C ASP A 95 12.22 3.09 -19.38
N LEU A 96 12.54 3.71 -20.50
CA LEU A 96 13.80 4.38 -20.71
C LEU A 96 13.93 5.66 -19.87
N GLU A 97 12.86 6.45 -19.78
CA GLU A 97 12.82 7.64 -18.93
C GLU A 97 13.00 7.28 -17.45
N ILE A 98 12.31 6.22 -16.99
CA ILE A 98 12.41 5.73 -15.60
C ILE A 98 13.83 5.22 -15.32
N PHE A 99 14.44 4.50 -16.25
CA PHE A 99 15.82 4.08 -16.10
C PHE A 99 16.76 5.28 -15.94
N LYS A 100 16.52 6.37 -16.69
CA LYS A 100 17.31 7.60 -16.64
C LYS A 100 16.99 8.51 -15.44
N THR A 101 15.96 8.19 -14.67
CA THR A 101 15.58 8.97 -13.47
C THR A 101 16.39 8.47 -12.26
N PRO A 102 17.16 9.33 -11.56
CA PRO A 102 17.97 8.92 -10.39
C PRO A 102 17.12 8.78 -9.13
N SER A 103 16.28 7.77 -9.10
CA SER A 103 15.36 7.44 -8.01
C SER A 103 14.88 6.00 -8.16
N CYS A 104 14.52 5.36 -7.08
CA CYS A 104 13.95 4.02 -7.09
C CYS A 104 12.48 4.06 -7.50
N ILE A 105 12.17 3.62 -8.71
CA ILE A 105 10.83 3.60 -9.29
C ILE A 105 10.55 2.19 -9.80
N SER A 106 9.48 1.57 -9.28
CA SER A 106 8.92 0.33 -9.85
C SER A 106 7.75 0.71 -10.75
N ARG A 107 7.79 0.26 -12.01
CA ARG A 107 6.72 0.53 -12.98
C ARG A 107 6.06 -0.75 -13.44
N PHE A 108 4.76 -0.68 -13.58
CA PHE A 108 3.91 -1.72 -14.15
C PHE A 108 3.14 -1.13 -15.33
N ASN A 109 3.41 -1.59 -16.53
CA ASN A 109 2.59 -1.27 -17.70
C ASN A 109 1.30 -2.09 -17.70
N GLU A 110 0.41 -1.86 -18.65
CA GLU A 110 -0.87 -2.58 -18.75
C GLU A 110 -0.71 -4.10 -18.74
N GLN A 111 0.28 -4.63 -19.45
CA GLN A 111 0.51 -6.08 -19.51
C GLN A 111 1.04 -6.62 -18.18
N ASP A 112 1.95 -5.90 -17.52
CA ASP A 112 2.43 -6.27 -16.19
C ASP A 112 1.29 -6.31 -15.16
N ILE A 113 0.35 -5.34 -15.24
CA ILE A 113 -0.82 -5.28 -14.36
C ILE A 113 -1.70 -6.52 -14.55
N LEU A 114 -1.94 -6.91 -15.79
CA LEU A 114 -2.72 -8.12 -16.11
C LEU A 114 -1.98 -9.39 -15.69
N ASP A 115 -0.69 -9.51 -15.99
CA ASP A 115 0.12 -10.69 -15.69
C ASP A 115 0.19 -10.96 -14.19
N LYS A 116 0.38 -9.90 -13.42
CA LYS A 116 0.48 -9.92 -11.95
C LYS A 116 -0.88 -9.99 -11.26
N GLY A 117 -1.99 -9.80 -11.98
CA GLY A 117 -3.34 -9.80 -11.42
C GLY A 117 -3.61 -8.62 -10.49
N ILE A 118 -3.01 -7.46 -10.74
CA ILE A 118 -3.24 -6.24 -9.95
C ILE A 118 -4.62 -5.70 -10.28
N SER A 119 -5.57 -5.81 -9.37
CA SER A 119 -6.96 -5.38 -9.52
C SER A 119 -7.40 -4.33 -8.51
N ARG A 120 -6.62 -4.15 -7.45
CA ARG A 120 -6.80 -3.15 -6.40
C ARG A 120 -5.44 -2.56 -6.02
N THR A 121 -5.45 -1.40 -5.41
CA THR A 121 -4.21 -0.79 -4.90
C THR A 121 -3.48 -1.69 -3.89
N ASN A 122 -4.22 -2.51 -3.13
CA ASN A 122 -3.65 -3.46 -2.17
C ASN A 122 -2.90 -4.64 -2.80
N ASP A 123 -3.00 -4.83 -4.10
CA ASP A 123 -2.27 -5.91 -4.79
C ASP A 123 -0.84 -5.48 -5.19
N ILE A 124 -0.49 -4.19 -5.00
CA ILE A 124 0.80 -3.60 -5.42
C ILE A 124 1.93 -3.93 -4.44
N ASP A 125 1.64 -4.11 -3.14
CA ASP A 125 2.64 -4.31 -2.08
C ASP A 125 3.59 -5.49 -2.38
N LYS A 126 3.03 -6.58 -2.89
CA LYS A 126 3.78 -7.80 -3.24
C LYS A 126 4.67 -7.67 -4.48
N GLN A 127 4.66 -6.51 -5.11
CA GLN A 127 5.36 -6.28 -6.37
C GLN A 127 6.44 -5.21 -6.26
N VAL A 128 6.67 -4.64 -5.06
CA VAL A 128 7.59 -3.53 -4.80
C VAL A 128 8.38 -3.80 -3.52
N PRO A 129 9.73 -3.78 -3.55
CA PRO A 129 10.55 -3.96 -2.35
C PRO A 129 10.29 -2.90 -1.28
N ASN A 130 10.33 -3.31 0.00
CA ASN A 130 10.12 -2.44 1.16
C ASN A 130 8.79 -1.66 1.13
N PHE A 131 7.79 -2.23 0.46
CA PHE A 131 6.43 -1.74 0.49
C PHE A 131 5.55 -2.74 1.24
N ALA A 132 4.90 -2.30 2.28
CA ALA A 132 3.95 -3.11 3.06
C ALA A 132 2.62 -2.38 3.20
N ILE A 133 1.54 -3.12 3.14
CA ILE A 133 0.20 -2.64 3.40
C ILE A 133 -0.23 -3.12 4.78
N ILE A 134 -0.59 -2.17 5.63
CA ILE A 134 -1.15 -2.41 6.94
C ILE A 134 -2.66 -2.37 6.78
N ASP A 135 -3.26 -3.54 6.61
CA ASP A 135 -4.71 -3.69 6.55
C ASP A 135 -5.24 -3.87 7.98
N SER A 136 -6.02 -2.92 8.46
CA SER A 136 -6.67 -2.97 9.76
C SER A 136 -8.07 -3.60 9.68
N GLY A 137 -8.31 -4.43 8.66
CA GLY A 137 -9.53 -5.19 8.50
C GLY A 137 -10.66 -4.46 7.77
N SER A 138 -10.50 -3.17 7.48
CA SER A 138 -11.46 -2.37 6.72
C SER A 138 -10.79 -1.63 5.57
N ARG A 139 -11.55 -1.42 4.48
CA ARG A 139 -11.15 -0.53 3.39
C ARG A 139 -10.78 0.87 3.90
N ASN A 140 -11.49 1.36 4.91
CA ASN A 140 -11.35 2.70 5.45
C ASN A 140 -10.11 2.88 6.33
N PHE A 141 -9.53 1.79 6.83
CA PHE A 141 -8.37 1.78 7.72
C PHE A 141 -7.21 1.00 7.11
N THR A 142 -6.90 1.31 5.87
CA THR A 142 -5.73 0.78 5.16
C THR A 142 -4.63 1.84 5.16
N TYR A 143 -3.42 1.45 5.56
CA TYR A 143 -2.26 2.34 5.63
C TYR A 143 -1.12 1.77 4.81
N TYR A 144 -0.45 2.62 4.06
CA TYR A 144 0.73 2.27 3.30
C TYR A 144 1.99 2.60 4.09
N ASN A 145 2.97 1.71 3.97
CA ASN A 145 4.29 1.82 4.54
C ASN A 145 5.32 1.56 3.44
N ILE A 146 6.07 2.57 3.03
CA ILE A 146 7.22 2.42 2.14
C ILE A 146 8.47 2.79 2.93
N ARG A 147 9.48 1.90 2.96
CA ARG A 147 10.74 2.11 3.67
C ARG A 147 10.56 2.50 5.13
N GLY A 148 9.57 1.94 5.82
CA GLY A 148 9.27 2.24 7.22
C GLY A 148 8.49 3.54 7.47
N MET A 149 8.30 4.39 6.46
CA MET A 149 7.49 5.60 6.55
C MET A 149 6.01 5.25 6.41
N ARG A 150 5.27 5.29 7.50
CA ARG A 150 3.86 4.87 7.56
C ARG A 150 2.91 5.99 7.94
N SER A 151 1.66 5.85 7.56
CA SER A 151 0.55 6.66 8.06
C SER A 151 0.01 6.11 9.38
N THR A 152 -0.70 6.94 10.12
CA THR A 152 -1.45 6.55 11.33
C THR A 152 -2.91 7.01 11.21
N LEU A 153 -3.77 6.53 12.10
CA LEU A 153 -5.22 6.73 12.04
C LEU A 153 -5.67 8.20 11.88
N PHE A 154 -5.00 9.13 12.55
CA PHE A 154 -5.40 10.56 12.56
C PHE A 154 -4.52 11.43 11.66
N SER A 155 -3.52 10.86 10.99
CA SER A 155 -2.63 11.60 10.09
C SER A 155 -3.00 11.40 8.63
N ASP A 156 -2.66 12.37 7.80
CA ASP A 156 -2.70 12.22 6.36
C ASP A 156 -1.75 11.09 5.90
N PRO A 157 -1.98 10.49 4.71
CA PRO A 157 -1.12 9.45 4.17
C PRO A 157 0.34 9.88 4.01
N SER A 158 1.29 9.08 4.49
CA SER A 158 2.74 9.28 4.27
C SER A 158 3.20 8.81 2.89
N VAL A 159 2.41 7.92 2.27
CA VAL A 159 2.57 7.47 0.89
C VAL A 159 1.40 8.03 0.09
N GLY A 160 1.70 8.82 -0.92
CA GLY A 160 0.70 9.47 -1.75
C GLY A 160 0.08 8.51 -2.77
N LEU A 161 -1.21 8.69 -3.04
CA LEU A 161 -1.86 8.11 -4.20
C LEU A 161 -2.25 9.23 -5.15
N ILE A 162 -1.78 9.15 -6.39
CA ILE A 162 -2.07 10.12 -7.45
C ILE A 162 -2.72 9.39 -8.61
N VAL A 163 -3.89 9.83 -9.04
CA VAL A 163 -4.59 9.27 -10.20
C VAL A 163 -4.71 10.35 -11.27
N ASP A 164 -4.10 10.13 -12.43
CA ASP A 164 -4.05 11.08 -13.56
C ASP A 164 -3.62 12.51 -13.14
N GLY A 165 -2.67 12.60 -12.21
CA GLY A 165 -2.15 13.85 -11.67
C GLY A 165 -2.94 14.42 -10.48
N VAL A 166 -4.07 13.82 -10.09
CA VAL A 166 -4.89 14.27 -8.95
C VAL A 166 -4.45 13.55 -7.68
N PRO A 167 -3.97 14.27 -6.64
CA PRO A 167 -3.63 13.65 -5.37
C PRO A 167 -4.88 13.29 -4.58
N LEU A 168 -4.96 12.04 -4.14
CA LEU A 168 -6.00 11.53 -3.26
C LEU A 168 -5.45 11.46 -1.83
N MET A 169 -6.00 12.29 -0.95
CA MET A 169 -5.46 12.56 0.40
C MET A 169 -6.34 11.99 1.50
N ASP A 170 -7.07 10.93 1.21
CA ASP A 170 -7.88 10.19 2.20
C ASP A 170 -7.47 8.71 2.23
N ASN A 171 -7.59 8.09 3.40
CA ASN A 171 -7.19 6.67 3.57
C ASN A 171 -8.09 5.71 2.77
N VAL A 172 -9.32 6.09 2.47
CA VAL A 172 -10.24 5.28 1.66
C VAL A 172 -9.70 5.08 0.26
N ALA A 173 -9.13 6.13 -0.34
CA ALA A 173 -8.54 6.07 -1.67
C ALA A 173 -7.37 5.08 -1.76
N LEU A 174 -6.68 4.81 -0.64
CA LEU A 174 -5.59 3.84 -0.59
C LEU A 174 -6.04 2.40 -0.82
N ASN A 175 -7.34 2.09 -0.74
CA ASN A 175 -7.89 0.75 -0.98
C ASN A 175 -9.01 0.78 -2.03
N THR A 176 -8.70 1.38 -3.19
CA THR A 176 -9.66 1.52 -4.28
C THR A 176 -9.53 0.42 -5.34
N GLU A 177 -10.59 0.27 -6.12
CA GLU A 177 -10.64 -0.64 -7.25
C GLU A 177 -9.90 -0.04 -8.47
N LEU A 178 -9.08 -0.85 -9.12
CA LEU A 178 -8.30 -0.46 -10.29
C LEU A 178 -8.93 -1.01 -11.57
N PHE A 179 -9.10 -0.14 -12.57
CA PHE A 179 -9.65 -0.48 -13.87
C PHE A 179 -9.25 0.54 -14.93
N ALA A 180 -9.25 0.13 -16.20
CA ALA A 180 -8.86 0.96 -17.34
C ALA A 180 -7.48 1.61 -17.18
N LEU A 181 -6.50 0.84 -16.72
CA LEU A 181 -5.16 1.34 -16.45
C LEU A 181 -4.27 1.33 -17.69
N ASP A 182 -3.41 2.34 -17.77
CA ASP A 182 -2.28 2.40 -18.69
C ASP A 182 -0.98 1.98 -17.98
N SER A 183 -0.73 2.55 -16.79
CA SER A 183 0.43 2.20 -15.98
C SER A 183 0.23 2.52 -14.50
N ILE A 184 1.05 1.87 -13.66
CA ILE A 184 1.25 2.20 -12.24
C ILE A 184 2.74 2.43 -12.04
N GLU A 185 3.12 3.52 -11.37
CA GLU A 185 4.50 3.82 -10.99
C GLU A 185 4.57 4.02 -9.48
N VAL A 186 5.46 3.30 -8.81
CA VAL A 186 5.70 3.43 -7.37
C VAL A 186 7.06 4.08 -7.16
N HIS A 187 7.05 5.34 -6.76
CA HIS A 187 8.22 6.14 -6.44
C HIS A 187 8.52 5.99 -4.95
N ARG A 188 9.66 5.40 -4.60
CA ARG A 188 10.07 5.18 -3.21
C ARG A 188 10.93 6.32 -2.69
N GLY A 189 10.83 6.60 -1.38
CA GLY A 189 11.49 7.72 -0.72
C GLY A 189 10.75 9.05 -0.91
N SER A 190 11.24 10.12 -0.28
CA SER A 190 10.56 11.42 -0.27
C SER A 190 10.36 11.98 -1.67
N GLN A 191 9.12 12.25 -2.02
CA GLN A 191 8.70 12.83 -3.29
C GLN A 191 8.08 14.23 -3.14
N ALA A 192 8.18 14.83 -1.96
CA ALA A 192 7.48 16.05 -1.61
C ALA A 192 7.93 17.30 -2.39
N THR A 193 9.07 17.28 -3.10
CA THR A 193 9.51 18.39 -3.98
C THR A 193 8.86 18.34 -5.37
N VAL A 194 8.34 17.18 -5.80
CA VAL A 194 7.83 16.97 -7.18
C VAL A 194 6.32 16.84 -7.19
N PHE A 195 5.79 16.07 -6.24
CA PHE A 195 4.37 15.76 -6.12
C PHE A 195 3.73 16.56 -4.99
N ALA A 196 2.46 16.34 -4.70
CA ALA A 196 1.70 17.03 -3.68
C ALA A 196 2.31 16.95 -2.26
N LYS A 197 1.60 17.40 -1.23
CA LYS A 197 2.07 17.46 0.17
C LYS A 197 2.16 16.07 0.84
N ASN A 198 2.91 15.96 1.96
CA ASN A 198 3.00 14.80 2.87
C ASN A 198 3.67 13.53 2.33
N PHE A 199 4.16 13.47 1.13
CA PHE A 199 4.62 12.22 0.51
C PHE A 199 6.08 11.90 0.87
N GLN A 200 6.34 11.72 2.17
CA GLN A 200 7.68 11.43 2.68
C GLN A 200 8.12 9.98 2.46
N GLY A 201 7.18 9.02 2.43
CA GLY A 201 7.49 7.61 2.20
C GLY A 201 7.59 7.25 0.73
N GLY A 202 6.78 7.90 -0.11
CA GLY A 202 6.73 7.64 -1.54
C GLY A 202 5.42 8.07 -2.18
N VAL A 203 5.29 7.75 -3.47
CA VAL A 203 4.09 8.04 -4.27
C VAL A 203 3.75 6.83 -5.14
N ILE A 204 2.47 6.50 -5.18
CA ILE A 204 1.89 5.59 -6.17
C ILE A 204 1.17 6.46 -7.20
N GLU A 205 1.71 6.52 -8.40
CA GLU A 205 1.11 7.23 -9.53
C GLU A 205 0.38 6.23 -10.42
N ILE A 206 -0.92 6.45 -10.62
CA ILE A 206 -1.79 5.63 -11.44
C ILE A 206 -2.19 6.45 -12.65
N ASN A 207 -1.84 5.96 -13.83
CA ASN A 207 -2.22 6.54 -15.10
C ASN A 207 -3.30 5.67 -15.73
N THR A 208 -4.45 6.28 -16.06
CA THR A 208 -5.56 5.58 -16.67
C THR A 208 -5.55 5.74 -18.18
N LYS A 209 -6.21 4.82 -18.88
CA LYS A 209 -6.30 4.82 -20.35
C LYS A 209 -6.85 6.13 -20.88
N LYS A 210 -6.06 6.82 -21.71
CA LYS A 210 -6.45 8.03 -22.40
C LYS A 210 -7.12 7.70 -23.72
N PRO A 211 -8.31 8.23 -24.02
CA PRO A 211 -8.92 8.04 -25.33
C PRO A 211 -8.08 8.71 -26.43
N ASN A 212 -8.08 8.11 -27.62
CA ASN A 212 -7.35 8.56 -28.79
C ASN A 212 -8.19 8.34 -30.08
N ASN A 213 -7.55 8.49 -31.25
CA ASN A 213 -8.24 8.37 -32.55
C ASN A 213 -8.70 6.93 -32.89
N MET A 214 -8.22 5.92 -32.21
CA MET A 214 -8.61 4.53 -32.44
C MET A 214 -9.59 4.09 -31.36
N PRO A 215 -10.80 3.64 -31.72
CA PRO A 215 -11.66 2.98 -30.77
C PRO A 215 -10.94 1.80 -30.14
N GLN A 216 -11.01 1.68 -28.83
CA GLN A 216 -10.41 0.59 -28.09
C GLN A 216 -11.19 0.31 -26.83
N GLY A 217 -11.29 -0.95 -26.48
CA GLY A 217 -12.00 -1.35 -25.28
C GLY A 217 -11.53 -2.70 -24.77
N ARG A 218 -11.95 -2.99 -23.54
CA ARG A 218 -11.80 -4.32 -22.93
C ARG A 218 -12.95 -4.56 -21.99
N PHE A 219 -13.41 -5.81 -22.01
CA PHE A 219 -14.30 -6.35 -20.98
C PHE A 219 -13.59 -7.48 -20.25
N THR A 220 -13.65 -7.47 -18.91
CA THR A 220 -13.01 -8.48 -18.07
C THR A 220 -14.03 -9.06 -17.09
N VAL A 221 -14.01 -10.38 -16.96
CA VAL A 221 -14.75 -11.15 -15.96
C VAL A 221 -13.73 -11.90 -15.10
N ASP A 222 -13.85 -11.80 -13.78
CA ASP A 222 -13.06 -12.58 -12.82
C ASP A 222 -14.01 -13.21 -11.80
N TRP A 223 -14.09 -14.53 -11.83
CA TRP A 223 -14.90 -15.32 -10.90
C TRP A 223 -14.02 -16.26 -10.10
N GLY A 224 -14.36 -16.42 -8.80
CA GLY A 224 -13.56 -17.24 -7.91
C GLY A 224 -14.35 -17.80 -6.73
N ASN A 225 -13.62 -18.51 -5.88
CA ASN A 225 -14.16 -18.96 -4.61
C ASN A 225 -14.58 -17.78 -3.72
N TYR A 226 -15.25 -18.02 -2.62
CA TYR A 226 -15.92 -17.01 -1.80
C TYR A 226 -16.97 -16.20 -2.59
N LYS A 227 -17.59 -16.83 -3.57
CA LYS A 227 -18.57 -16.21 -4.51
C LYS A 227 -18.04 -14.93 -5.14
N LYS A 228 -16.73 -14.86 -5.35
CA LYS A 228 -16.11 -13.71 -6.02
C LYS A 228 -16.68 -13.55 -7.42
N LYS A 229 -17.11 -12.32 -7.72
CA LYS A 229 -17.56 -11.87 -9.04
C LYS A 229 -17.04 -10.46 -9.26
N GLU A 230 -16.18 -10.31 -10.25
CA GLU A 230 -15.71 -9.00 -10.69
C GLU A 230 -16.00 -8.84 -12.18
N TYR A 231 -16.46 -7.66 -12.54
CA TYR A 231 -16.70 -7.24 -13.91
C TYR A 231 -16.06 -5.89 -14.10
N SER A 232 -15.23 -5.73 -15.11
CA SER A 232 -14.71 -4.43 -15.48
C SER A 232 -14.75 -4.21 -16.97
N PHE A 233 -14.92 -2.97 -17.36
CA PHE A 233 -14.91 -2.59 -18.76
C PHE A 233 -14.28 -1.22 -18.93
N PHE A 234 -13.75 -0.95 -20.10
CA PHE A 234 -13.53 0.39 -20.61
C PHE A 234 -13.80 0.42 -22.11
N TYR A 235 -14.21 1.59 -22.58
CA TYR A 235 -14.35 1.88 -23.99
C TYR A 235 -13.97 3.33 -24.25
N ASN A 236 -13.01 3.54 -25.12
CA ASN A 236 -12.49 4.83 -25.54
C ASN A 236 -12.73 5.01 -27.05
N THR A 237 -13.22 6.19 -27.47
CA THR A 237 -13.49 6.45 -28.89
C THR A 237 -13.38 7.95 -29.20
N PRO A 238 -13.00 8.34 -30.41
CA PRO A 238 -13.13 9.72 -30.85
C PRO A 238 -14.61 10.07 -31.10
N LEU A 239 -15.06 11.21 -30.59
CA LEU A 239 -16.32 11.85 -31.01
C LEU A 239 -16.09 12.72 -32.24
N ILE A 240 -14.95 13.43 -32.26
CA ILE A 240 -14.48 14.18 -33.43
C ILE A 240 -13.00 13.80 -33.59
N LYS A 241 -12.67 13.18 -34.73
CA LYS A 241 -11.28 12.76 -35.01
C LYS A 241 -10.31 13.92 -34.84
N ASN A 242 -9.19 13.64 -34.21
CA ASN A 242 -8.09 14.57 -33.88
C ASN A 242 -8.46 15.74 -32.95
N LYS A 243 -9.71 15.79 -32.41
CA LYS A 243 -10.14 16.91 -31.58
C LYS A 243 -10.82 16.52 -30.28
N LEU A 244 -11.81 15.65 -30.31
CA LEU A 244 -12.63 15.38 -29.14
C LEU A 244 -12.83 13.87 -28.98
N TYR A 245 -12.58 13.41 -27.77
CA TYR A 245 -12.59 11.98 -27.45
C TYR A 245 -13.37 11.75 -26.15
N ILE A 246 -14.01 10.61 -26.06
CA ILE A 246 -14.70 10.16 -24.84
C ILE A 246 -14.18 8.81 -24.40
N GLY A 247 -14.05 8.65 -23.10
CA GLY A 247 -13.74 7.38 -22.44
C GLY A 247 -14.75 7.09 -21.34
N ILE A 248 -15.30 5.89 -21.34
CA ILE A 248 -16.20 5.39 -20.29
C ILE A 248 -15.59 4.11 -19.75
N SER A 249 -15.53 4.00 -18.45
CA SER A 249 -15.01 2.80 -17.81
C SER A 249 -15.70 2.53 -16.48
N GLY A 250 -15.71 1.28 -16.04
CA GLY A 250 -16.30 0.90 -14.78
C GLY A 250 -15.86 -0.47 -14.30
N LYS A 251 -16.05 -0.68 -12.99
CA LYS A 251 -15.79 -1.95 -12.32
C LYS A 251 -16.86 -2.21 -11.28
N SER A 252 -17.32 -3.46 -11.20
CA SER A 252 -18.18 -3.96 -10.13
C SER A 252 -17.51 -5.17 -9.50
N THR A 253 -17.42 -5.18 -8.19
CA THR A 253 -16.80 -6.27 -7.43
C THR A 253 -17.72 -6.78 -6.35
N GLN A 254 -17.71 -8.08 -6.12
CA GLN A 254 -18.41 -8.72 -5.02
C GLN A 254 -17.65 -9.96 -4.58
N ARG A 255 -17.53 -10.18 -3.27
CA ARG A 255 -17.15 -11.46 -2.68
C ARG A 255 -17.75 -11.61 -1.30
N ASP A 256 -17.99 -12.87 -0.89
CA ASP A 256 -18.29 -13.20 0.51
C ASP A 256 -17.05 -12.96 1.38
N GLY A 257 -17.26 -12.80 2.69
CA GLY A 257 -16.17 -12.68 3.66
C GLY A 257 -15.34 -13.95 3.79
N TYR A 258 -14.13 -13.79 4.32
CA TYR A 258 -13.23 -14.89 4.66
C TYR A 258 -13.50 -15.46 6.06
N LEU A 259 -14.12 -14.67 6.91
CA LEU A 259 -14.52 -15.07 8.25
C LEU A 259 -15.85 -15.83 8.22
N ASN A 260 -16.01 -16.71 9.18
CA ASN A 260 -17.26 -17.45 9.39
C ASN A 260 -17.77 -17.12 10.80
N ASN A 261 -18.80 -16.28 10.89
CA ASN A 261 -19.46 -16.01 12.15
C ASN A 261 -20.37 -17.18 12.52
N VAL A 262 -20.02 -17.86 13.60
CA VAL A 262 -20.74 -19.03 14.12
C VAL A 262 -21.52 -18.72 15.40
N SER A 263 -21.85 -17.46 15.62
CA SER A 263 -22.69 -17.04 16.76
C SER A 263 -24.10 -17.56 16.58
N GLY A 264 -24.33 -18.78 17.04
CA GLY A 264 -25.66 -19.29 17.26
C GLY A 264 -25.83 -19.44 18.76
N PHE A 265 -26.39 -18.47 19.46
CA PHE A 265 -26.66 -18.58 20.88
C PHE A 265 -28.18 -18.48 21.16
N ASN A 266 -28.70 -19.54 21.78
CA ASN A 266 -29.87 -19.42 22.60
C ASN A 266 -29.43 -18.74 23.89
N TYR A 267 -29.69 -17.44 24.04
CA TYR A 267 -29.65 -16.82 25.36
C TYR A 267 -30.72 -17.50 26.22
N PRO A 268 -30.40 -17.88 27.45
CA PRO A 268 -31.47 -18.26 28.37
C PRO A 268 -32.44 -17.07 28.47
N ASN A 269 -33.70 -17.31 28.24
CA ASN A 269 -34.78 -16.36 28.04
C ASN A 269 -35.02 -15.30 29.14
N ASN A 270 -34.12 -15.10 30.09
CA ASN A 270 -34.35 -14.32 31.29
C ASN A 270 -33.48 -13.07 31.45
N LEU A 271 -32.65 -12.68 30.49
CA LEU A 271 -31.73 -11.56 30.70
C LEU A 271 -31.85 -10.38 29.74
N VAL A 272 -32.48 -10.50 28.57
CA VAL A 272 -32.77 -9.35 27.69
C VAL A 272 -33.97 -9.65 26.82
N SER A 273 -35.13 -9.11 27.20
CA SER A 273 -36.40 -9.44 26.58
C SER A 273 -36.74 -8.73 25.26
N ASP A 274 -36.03 -7.69 24.85
CA ASP A 274 -36.54 -6.78 23.81
C ASP A 274 -35.61 -6.46 22.64
N ILE A 275 -34.48 -7.17 22.46
CA ILE A 275 -33.65 -6.99 21.28
C ILE A 275 -33.80 -8.20 20.36
N PRO A 276 -34.41 -8.06 19.17
CA PRO A 276 -34.46 -9.16 18.21
C PRO A 276 -33.06 -9.43 17.70
N ILE A 277 -32.42 -10.48 18.25
CA ILE A 277 -31.15 -10.97 17.75
C ILE A 277 -31.44 -11.82 16.51
N GLU A 278 -31.30 -11.24 15.36
CA GLU A 278 -31.39 -11.94 14.09
C GLU A 278 -30.12 -12.78 13.91
N ILE A 279 -30.22 -14.08 14.20
CA ILE A 279 -29.14 -15.05 14.05
C ILE A 279 -28.91 -15.25 12.54
N ARG A 280 -27.89 -14.60 11.99
CA ARG A 280 -27.45 -14.83 10.61
C ARG A 280 -26.13 -15.56 10.64
N LYS A 281 -26.08 -16.76 10.05
CA LYS A 281 -24.81 -17.38 9.66
C LYS A 281 -24.29 -16.62 8.47
N THR A 282 -23.28 -15.79 8.66
CA THR A 282 -22.83 -14.92 7.61
C THR A 282 -21.30 -14.89 7.55
N HIS A 283 -20.82 -14.33 6.47
CA HIS A 283 -19.43 -14.01 6.24
C HIS A 283 -19.27 -12.51 6.42
N PRO A 284 -19.03 -12.04 7.64
CA PRO A 284 -19.23 -10.64 8.01
C PRO A 284 -18.27 -9.66 7.33
N ASP A 285 -17.11 -10.12 6.84
CA ASP A 285 -16.11 -9.31 6.13
C ASP A 285 -16.29 -9.35 4.60
N GLY A 286 -17.51 -9.50 4.13
CA GLY A 286 -17.85 -9.45 2.70
C GLY A 286 -17.48 -8.11 2.06
N ARG A 287 -17.23 -8.12 0.76
CA ARG A 287 -16.84 -6.91 0.01
C ARG A 287 -17.74 -6.74 -1.20
N ARG A 288 -18.25 -5.53 -1.38
CA ARG A 288 -19.02 -5.11 -2.55
C ARG A 288 -18.58 -3.73 -2.97
N GLY A 289 -18.38 -3.52 -4.28
CA GLY A 289 -17.96 -2.23 -4.78
C GLY A 289 -18.42 -1.97 -6.20
N LYS A 290 -18.70 -0.71 -6.50
CA LYS A 290 -18.96 -0.22 -7.84
C LYS A 290 -18.15 1.05 -8.03
N SER A 291 -17.45 1.13 -9.15
CA SER A 291 -16.66 2.31 -9.52
C SER A 291 -16.87 2.62 -10.98
N GLY A 292 -16.91 3.89 -11.32
CA GLY A 292 -17.10 4.36 -12.70
C GLY A 292 -16.32 5.62 -12.97
N ARG A 293 -15.90 5.79 -14.21
CA ARG A 293 -15.20 6.97 -14.72
C ARG A 293 -15.74 7.38 -16.07
N LEU A 294 -16.00 8.67 -16.20
CA LEU A 294 -16.22 9.36 -17.47
C LEU A 294 -15.04 10.29 -17.71
N ARG A 295 -14.45 10.25 -18.90
CA ARG A 295 -13.33 11.09 -19.33
C ARG A 295 -13.66 11.75 -20.64
N LEU A 296 -13.52 13.05 -20.71
CA LEU A 296 -13.60 13.84 -21.93
C LEU A 296 -12.24 14.46 -22.20
N PHE A 297 -11.62 14.06 -23.31
CA PHE A 297 -10.32 14.56 -23.71
C PHE A 297 -10.49 15.41 -24.98
N TRP A 298 -10.11 16.68 -24.90
CA TRP A 298 -10.31 17.67 -25.94
C TRP A 298 -9.01 18.35 -26.33
N THR A 299 -8.72 18.38 -27.62
CA THR A 299 -7.56 19.06 -28.21
C THR A 299 -8.05 20.13 -29.19
N PRO A 300 -8.56 21.30 -28.68
CA PRO A 300 -9.11 22.33 -29.56
C PRO A 300 -8.06 22.96 -30.47
N LEU A 301 -6.82 23.02 -30.02
CA LEU A 301 -5.63 23.49 -30.72
C LEU A 301 -4.54 22.43 -30.63
N GLU A 302 -3.59 22.43 -31.55
CA GLU A 302 -2.45 21.47 -31.55
C GLU A 302 -1.58 21.56 -30.27
N ASN A 303 -1.55 22.72 -29.64
CA ASN A 303 -0.78 23.01 -28.45
C ASN A 303 -1.60 23.05 -27.15
N LEU A 304 -2.93 22.83 -27.22
CA LEU A 304 -3.82 22.87 -26.07
C LEU A 304 -4.52 21.51 -25.89
N GLU A 305 -4.36 20.92 -24.73
CA GLU A 305 -5.08 19.71 -24.28
C GLU A 305 -5.91 20.06 -23.05
N VAL A 306 -7.14 19.61 -23.03
CA VAL A 306 -8.08 19.72 -21.91
C VAL A 306 -8.59 18.31 -21.60
N ASP A 307 -8.34 17.83 -20.40
CA ASP A 307 -8.72 16.50 -19.92
C ASP A 307 -9.66 16.66 -18.71
N LEU A 308 -10.93 16.37 -18.91
CA LEU A 308 -11.96 16.46 -17.88
C LEU A 308 -12.37 15.06 -17.44
N GLN A 309 -12.45 14.86 -16.16
CA GLN A 309 -12.83 13.55 -15.60
C GLN A 309 -13.85 13.70 -14.48
N ALA A 310 -14.78 12.76 -14.45
CA ALA A 310 -15.70 12.50 -13.35
C ALA A 310 -15.58 11.05 -12.93
N ASN A 311 -15.21 10.82 -11.69
CA ASN A 311 -15.07 9.50 -11.08
C ASN A 311 -16.09 9.37 -9.95
N ALA A 312 -16.74 8.22 -9.85
CA ALA A 312 -17.63 7.87 -8.74
C ALA A 312 -17.32 6.45 -8.27
N GLU A 313 -17.33 6.27 -6.96
CA GLU A 313 -17.14 4.96 -6.32
C GLU A 313 -18.11 4.81 -5.17
N SER A 314 -18.60 3.58 -4.97
CA SER A 314 -19.49 3.22 -3.87
C SER A 314 -19.11 1.82 -3.40
N PHE A 315 -18.91 1.69 -2.11
CA PHE A 315 -18.54 0.44 -1.45
C PHE A 315 -19.58 0.18 -0.35
N ASP A 316 -20.15 -1.01 -0.40
CA ASP A 316 -21.06 -1.58 0.61
C ASP A 316 -20.36 -2.84 1.14
N ASP A 317 -19.38 -2.63 2.00
CA ASP A 317 -18.58 -3.69 2.59
C ASP A 317 -19.24 -4.16 3.91
N GLY A 318 -18.93 -5.38 4.31
CA GLY A 318 -19.26 -5.88 5.63
C GLY A 318 -18.38 -5.29 6.73
N SER A 319 -18.39 -5.92 7.89
CA SER A 319 -17.62 -5.51 9.05
C SER A 319 -16.09 -5.65 8.83
N LEU A 320 -15.35 -5.34 9.87
CA LEU A 320 -13.89 -5.49 9.92
C LEU A 320 -13.51 -6.98 9.85
N ASN A 321 -12.41 -7.28 9.17
CA ASN A 321 -11.83 -8.62 9.16
C ASN A 321 -10.93 -8.80 10.41
N ILE A 322 -11.52 -8.88 11.59
CA ILE A 322 -10.80 -8.98 12.86
C ILE A 322 -11.12 -10.32 13.54
N VAL A 323 -10.10 -10.92 14.13
CA VAL A 323 -10.22 -12.12 14.97
C VAL A 323 -9.60 -11.87 16.33
N ASN A 324 -10.18 -12.46 17.37
CA ASN A 324 -9.56 -12.46 18.69
C ASN A 324 -8.43 -13.48 18.73
N TYR A 325 -7.19 -13.02 18.94
CA TYR A 325 -5.98 -13.83 18.94
C TYR A 325 -5.04 -13.47 20.08
N LEU A 326 -4.57 -14.44 20.84
CA LEU A 326 -3.58 -14.25 21.91
C LEU A 326 -2.20 -14.72 21.45
N ALA A 327 -1.28 -13.79 21.31
CA ALA A 327 0.05 -14.04 20.79
C ALA A 327 0.97 -14.80 21.78
N SER A 328 0.78 -14.70 23.09
CA SER A 328 1.60 -15.38 24.08
C SER A 328 0.90 -15.60 25.42
N LYS A 329 1.45 -16.58 26.22
CA LYS A 329 0.97 -16.80 27.62
C LYS A 329 1.18 -15.60 28.54
N THR A 330 2.21 -14.80 28.29
CA THR A 330 2.57 -13.61 29.09
C THR A 330 1.64 -12.46 28.80
N GLU A 331 1.25 -12.27 27.55
CA GLU A 331 0.26 -11.28 27.12
C GLU A 331 -1.14 -11.64 27.55
N ARG A 332 -1.45 -12.92 27.61
CA ARG A 332 -2.67 -13.41 28.24
C ARG A 332 -2.89 -12.82 29.63
N ARG A 333 -1.84 -12.70 30.47
CA ARG A 333 -1.93 -12.07 31.79
C ARG A 333 -2.02 -10.55 31.73
N LYS A 334 -1.28 -9.88 30.84
CA LYS A 334 -1.24 -8.42 30.74
C LYS A 334 -2.48 -7.84 30.06
N SER A 335 -2.99 -8.45 29.00
CA SER A 335 -4.19 -7.99 28.31
C SER A 335 -5.49 -8.31 29.07
N LEU A 336 -5.53 -9.44 29.77
CA LEU A 336 -6.63 -9.75 30.70
C LEU A 336 -6.75 -8.73 31.83
N ILE A 337 -5.62 -8.14 32.26
CA ILE A 337 -5.61 -7.14 33.35
C ILE A 337 -5.92 -5.73 32.81
N LYS A 338 -5.53 -5.39 31.57
CA LYS A 338 -5.69 -4.03 31.03
C LYS A 338 -6.86 -3.84 30.06
N GLY A 339 -7.32 -4.86 29.39
CA GLY A 339 -8.33 -4.77 28.34
C GLY A 339 -9.63 -5.55 28.59
N CYS A 340 -9.59 -6.54 29.46
CA CYS A 340 -10.78 -7.26 29.86
C CYS A 340 -11.39 -6.58 31.08
N VAL A 341 -12.29 -5.66 30.82
CA VAL A 341 -13.09 -5.00 31.85
C VAL A 341 -14.13 -5.97 32.45
N VAL A 342 -14.27 -7.17 31.87
CA VAL A 342 -15.09 -8.28 32.35
C VAL A 342 -14.29 -9.12 33.34
N SER A 343 -14.92 -9.69 34.36
CA SER A 343 -14.20 -10.39 35.44
C SER A 343 -13.16 -11.37 34.88
N PRO A 344 -11.95 -11.44 35.46
CA PRO A 344 -10.87 -12.31 34.97
C PRO A 344 -11.29 -13.77 34.78
N GLU A 345 -12.22 -14.25 35.57
CA GLU A 345 -12.73 -15.64 35.52
C GLU A 345 -13.62 -15.89 34.30
N VAL A 346 -14.46 -14.93 33.92
CA VAL A 346 -15.36 -15.05 32.77
C VAL A 346 -14.60 -14.86 31.47
N CYS A 347 -13.68 -13.90 31.40
CA CYS A 347 -12.76 -13.76 30.28
C CYS A 347 -11.86 -14.96 30.13
N ASP A 348 -11.25 -15.46 31.21
CA ASP A 348 -10.33 -16.58 31.14
C ASP A 348 -11.06 -17.87 30.66
N LYS A 349 -12.27 -18.12 31.14
CA LYS A 349 -13.04 -19.30 30.77
C LYS A 349 -13.55 -19.22 29.32
N ASN A 350 -14.07 -18.09 28.89
CA ASN A 350 -14.58 -17.91 27.53
C ASN A 350 -13.41 -17.79 26.51
N VAL A 351 -12.38 -17.02 26.83
CA VAL A 351 -11.20 -16.84 25.98
C VAL A 351 -10.40 -18.14 25.86
N ARG A 352 -10.19 -18.90 26.94
CA ARG A 352 -9.52 -20.21 26.87
C ARG A 352 -10.28 -21.23 26.02
N THR A 353 -11.60 -21.25 26.10
CA THR A 353 -12.43 -22.18 25.33
C THR A 353 -12.33 -21.91 23.83
N TYR A 354 -12.10 -20.67 23.42
CA TYR A 354 -12.06 -20.24 22.01
C TYR A 354 -10.66 -20.29 21.40
N ILE A 355 -9.66 -19.85 22.13
CA ILE A 355 -8.31 -19.67 21.59
C ILE A 355 -7.49 -20.96 21.57
N ASN A 356 -7.67 -21.87 22.54
CA ASN A 356 -6.94 -23.12 22.59
C ASN A 356 -7.42 -24.20 21.58
N ARG A 357 -8.56 -24.02 20.93
CA ARG A 357 -9.10 -24.95 19.93
C ARG A 357 -8.73 -24.59 18.48
N THR A 358 -8.03 -23.52 18.25
CA THR A 358 -8.02 -22.91 16.91
C THR A 358 -6.78 -23.16 16.09
N LYS A 359 -6.74 -24.30 15.44
CA LYS A 359 -6.29 -24.38 14.04
C LYS A 359 -7.39 -23.83 13.07
N ALA A 360 -8.57 -23.49 13.55
CA ALA A 360 -9.71 -22.99 12.76
C ALA A 360 -9.87 -21.46 12.89
N VAL A 361 -8.87 -20.74 12.51
CA VAL A 361 -8.60 -19.35 12.83
C VAL A 361 -9.50 -18.33 12.12
N ARG A 362 -10.43 -18.76 11.28
CA ARG A 362 -11.38 -17.90 10.56
C ARG A 362 -12.82 -18.01 11.07
N LYS A 363 -13.02 -18.64 12.23
CA LYS A 363 -14.30 -18.67 12.92
C LYS A 363 -14.33 -17.57 13.96
N VAL A 364 -15.33 -16.73 13.89
CA VAL A 364 -15.60 -15.65 14.85
C VAL A 364 -16.94 -15.86 15.52
N PHE A 365 -17.16 -15.13 16.60
CA PHE A 365 -18.34 -15.25 17.43
C PHE A 365 -18.76 -13.84 17.83
N TRP A 366 -19.22 -13.07 16.88
CA TRP A 366 -19.69 -11.71 17.12
C TRP A 366 -21.18 -11.69 17.36
N ASP A 367 -21.60 -10.88 18.29
CA ASP A 367 -23.01 -10.64 18.54
C ASP A 367 -23.63 -9.67 17.52
N TYR A 368 -22.79 -8.82 16.92
CA TYR A 368 -23.22 -7.83 15.94
C TYR A 368 -22.42 -7.95 14.62
N GLU A 369 -23.15 -8.00 13.51
CA GLU A 369 -22.55 -7.90 12.17
C GLU A 369 -22.57 -6.45 11.73
N GLY A 370 -21.38 -5.87 11.60
CA GLY A 370 -21.23 -4.50 11.18
C GLY A 370 -21.44 -4.28 9.68
N VAL A 371 -21.43 -3.03 9.28
CA VAL A 371 -21.47 -2.56 7.88
C VAL A 371 -20.45 -1.46 7.69
N SER A 372 -20.00 -1.29 6.45
CA SER A 372 -19.05 -0.24 6.07
C SER A 372 -19.46 0.35 4.73
N ASN A 373 -20.25 1.40 4.76
CA ASN A 373 -20.70 2.11 3.57
C ASN A 373 -19.76 3.27 3.28
N THR A 374 -19.27 3.35 2.05
CA THR A 374 -18.34 4.40 1.65
C THR A 374 -18.66 4.86 0.24
N THR A 375 -18.71 6.17 0.04
CA THR A 375 -18.85 6.76 -1.29
C THR A 375 -17.75 7.78 -1.55
N GLY A 376 -17.30 7.85 -2.81
CA GLY A 376 -16.33 8.82 -3.27
C GLY A 376 -16.73 9.40 -4.62
N LYS A 377 -16.62 10.73 -4.77
CA LYS A 377 -16.85 11.41 -6.05
C LYS A 377 -15.71 12.38 -6.28
N THR A 378 -15.04 12.25 -7.43
CA THR A 378 -13.92 13.13 -7.81
C THR A 378 -14.18 13.74 -9.17
N TYR A 379 -14.11 15.04 -9.24
CA TYR A 379 -14.14 15.80 -10.48
C TYR A 379 -12.80 16.47 -10.68
N SER A 380 -12.23 16.35 -11.86
CA SER A 380 -10.93 16.95 -12.15
C SER A 380 -10.84 17.53 -13.56
N SER A 381 -9.98 18.52 -13.69
CA SER A 381 -9.61 19.17 -14.93
C SER A 381 -8.10 19.25 -15.01
N ASN A 382 -7.50 18.73 -16.07
CA ASN A 382 -6.08 18.87 -16.37
C ASN A 382 -5.94 19.58 -17.72
N ILE A 383 -5.43 20.82 -17.69
CA ILE A 383 -5.22 21.65 -18.87
C ILE A 383 -3.72 21.72 -19.11
N THR A 384 -3.29 21.34 -20.31
CA THR A 384 -1.89 21.38 -20.73
C THR A 384 -1.76 22.26 -21.96
N TYR A 385 -0.98 23.35 -21.83
CA TYR A 385 -0.67 24.26 -22.91
C TYR A 385 0.82 24.17 -23.27
N ARG A 386 1.11 23.79 -24.51
CA ARG A 386 2.47 23.63 -25.01
C ARG A 386 2.98 24.91 -25.63
N LEU A 387 3.82 25.64 -24.90
CA LEU A 387 4.58 26.77 -25.38
C LEU A 387 5.77 26.31 -26.28
N PRO A 388 6.41 27.19 -27.01
CA PRO A 388 7.57 26.82 -27.84
C PRO A 388 8.69 26.10 -27.07
N LYS A 389 9.05 26.56 -25.88
CA LYS A 389 10.14 26.03 -25.04
C LYS A 389 9.69 25.40 -23.72
N ALA A 390 8.44 25.58 -23.34
CA ALA A 390 7.91 25.13 -22.04
C ALA A 390 6.53 24.49 -22.18
N ILE A 391 6.09 23.81 -21.13
CA ILE A 391 4.74 23.27 -20.99
C ILE A 391 4.14 23.88 -19.73
N LEU A 392 3.03 24.57 -19.89
CA LEU A 392 2.20 25.04 -18.78
C LEU A 392 1.14 23.97 -18.51
N ARG A 393 1.02 23.55 -17.26
CA ARG A 393 0.01 22.59 -16.82
C ARG A 393 -0.73 23.12 -15.61
N THR A 394 -2.05 22.97 -15.65
CA THR A 394 -2.93 23.30 -14.52
C THR A 394 -3.82 22.11 -14.22
N ILE A 395 -3.81 21.64 -12.98
CA ILE A 395 -4.64 20.54 -12.51
C ILE A 395 -5.50 21.04 -11.35
N SER A 396 -6.82 20.93 -11.52
CA SER A 396 -7.78 21.28 -10.48
C SER A 396 -8.63 20.07 -10.14
N SER A 397 -8.92 19.86 -8.86
CA SER A 397 -9.82 18.79 -8.47
C SER A 397 -10.69 19.14 -7.26
N ILE A 398 -11.85 18.49 -7.22
CA ILE A 398 -12.75 18.45 -6.05
C ILE A 398 -13.07 16.98 -5.81
N ARG A 399 -12.77 16.50 -4.60
CA ARG A 399 -13.14 15.16 -4.14
C ARG A 399 -14.05 15.28 -2.93
N LYS A 400 -15.20 14.61 -3.01
CA LYS A 400 -16.09 14.37 -1.86
C LYS A 400 -15.98 12.90 -1.49
N MET A 401 -15.80 12.62 -0.22
CA MET A 401 -15.73 11.27 0.34
C MET A 401 -16.62 11.21 1.57
N GLU A 402 -17.41 10.14 1.68
CA GLU A 402 -18.34 9.89 2.76
C GLU A 402 -18.16 8.45 3.23
N ILE A 403 -17.98 8.27 4.53
CA ILE A 403 -18.15 7.00 5.25
C ILE A 403 -19.43 7.17 6.05
N ASP A 404 -20.50 6.45 5.68
CA ASP A 404 -21.82 6.66 6.30
C ASP A 404 -22.71 5.41 6.17
N PRO A 405 -22.80 4.59 7.24
CA PRO A 405 -21.91 4.53 8.39
C PRO A 405 -20.83 3.44 8.23
N LEU A 406 -19.80 3.46 9.10
CA LEU A 406 -19.03 2.30 9.48
C LEU A 406 -19.50 1.88 10.88
N ILE A 407 -20.19 0.75 10.99
CA ILE A 407 -20.64 0.19 12.26
C ILE A 407 -19.93 -1.14 12.51
N VAL A 408 -19.44 -1.32 13.72
CA VAL A 408 -18.67 -2.51 14.11
C VAL A 408 -19.08 -3.00 15.49
N ASP A 409 -18.97 -4.30 15.70
CA ASP A 409 -18.84 -4.89 17.03
C ASP A 409 -17.53 -4.38 17.63
N GLY A 410 -17.61 -3.61 18.71
CA GLY A 410 -16.43 -2.94 19.29
C GLY A 410 -15.57 -3.86 20.14
N ASP A 411 -16.12 -4.95 20.66
CA ASP A 411 -15.39 -5.93 21.48
C ASP A 411 -15.12 -7.24 20.75
N PHE A 412 -15.74 -7.48 19.58
CA PHE A 412 -15.58 -8.67 18.75
C PHE A 412 -15.82 -9.98 19.51
N THR A 413 -16.82 -9.97 20.43
CA THR A 413 -17.18 -11.11 21.26
C THR A 413 -18.64 -11.51 21.03
N ARG A 414 -19.11 -12.51 21.79
CA ARG A 414 -20.52 -12.97 21.79
C ARG A 414 -21.44 -12.10 22.64
N SER A 415 -20.84 -11.31 23.50
CA SER A 415 -21.58 -10.53 24.49
C SER A 415 -21.82 -9.14 23.91
N PRO A 416 -23.05 -8.64 23.91
CA PRO A 416 -23.36 -7.31 23.40
C PRO A 416 -22.85 -6.23 24.36
N VAL A 417 -21.53 -6.02 24.41
CA VAL A 417 -20.89 -5.09 25.33
C VAL A 417 -20.71 -3.73 24.69
N ILE A 418 -20.14 -3.67 23.48
CA ILE A 418 -19.76 -2.43 22.82
C ILE A 418 -20.14 -2.46 21.34
N LYS A 419 -20.86 -1.43 20.91
CA LYS A 419 -21.08 -1.11 19.51
C LYS A 419 -20.38 0.22 19.19
N SER A 420 -19.64 0.27 18.11
CA SER A 420 -18.99 1.51 17.66
C SER A 420 -19.48 1.89 16.27
N GLU A 421 -19.68 3.20 16.07
CA GLU A 421 -20.09 3.76 14.79
C GLU A 421 -19.17 4.93 14.43
N TYR A 422 -18.78 5.01 13.16
CA TYR A 422 -17.95 6.09 12.64
C TYR A 422 -18.58 6.65 11.37
N ILE A 423 -18.72 7.95 11.32
CA ILE A 423 -19.19 8.72 10.17
C ILE A 423 -18.15 9.76 9.81
N GLU A 424 -17.83 9.89 8.54
CA GLU A 424 -16.96 10.95 8.05
C GLU A 424 -17.47 11.51 6.72
N HIS A 425 -17.63 12.82 6.67
CA HIS A 425 -17.90 13.54 5.43
C HIS A 425 -16.72 14.47 5.15
N SER A 426 -16.04 14.29 4.05
CA SER A 426 -14.91 15.14 3.70
C SER A 426 -15.01 15.72 2.29
N THR A 427 -14.55 16.95 2.14
CA THR A 427 -14.40 17.62 0.85
C THR A 427 -12.97 18.16 0.72
N THR A 428 -12.26 17.66 -0.28
CA THR A 428 -10.89 18.10 -0.61
C THR A 428 -10.90 18.84 -1.94
N ARG A 429 -10.25 19.99 -2.00
CA ARG A 429 -10.03 20.79 -3.20
C ARG A 429 -8.55 20.97 -3.40
N THR A 430 -8.06 20.72 -4.61
CA THR A 430 -6.66 20.96 -4.98
C THR A 430 -6.57 21.76 -6.27
N HIS A 431 -5.56 22.61 -6.35
CA HIS A 431 -5.25 23.35 -7.56
C HIS A 431 -3.73 23.47 -7.68
N GLU A 432 -3.15 22.83 -8.68
CA GLU A 432 -1.73 22.93 -9.03
C GLU A 432 -1.58 23.64 -10.36
N THR A 433 -0.68 24.61 -10.42
CA THR A 433 -0.22 25.21 -11.68
C THR A 433 1.30 25.08 -11.74
N SER A 434 1.80 24.54 -12.83
CA SER A 434 3.24 24.33 -13.03
C SER A 434 3.66 24.64 -14.46
N ILE A 435 4.90 25.11 -14.59
CA ILE A 435 5.60 25.28 -15.87
C ILE A 435 6.83 24.39 -15.87
N GLU A 436 7.03 23.62 -16.94
CA GLU A 436 8.18 22.72 -17.08
C GLU A 436 8.83 22.84 -18.47
N SER A 437 10.10 22.44 -18.56
CA SER A 437 10.83 22.41 -19.83
C SER A 437 10.19 21.39 -20.80
N LYS A 438 10.04 21.80 -22.07
CA LYS A 438 9.42 20.97 -23.12
C LYS A 438 10.38 19.96 -23.71
N ASN A 439 11.62 20.41 -23.99
CA ASN A 439 12.61 19.59 -24.65
C ASN A 439 13.46 18.82 -23.61
N LYS A 440 13.22 17.53 -23.47
CA LYS A 440 13.95 16.65 -22.54
C LYS A 440 15.41 16.39 -22.92
N LYS A 441 15.86 16.87 -24.10
CA LYS A 441 17.27 16.78 -24.55
C LYS A 441 18.11 17.98 -24.12
N GLU A 442 17.48 19.08 -23.71
CA GLU A 442 18.21 20.21 -23.19
C GLU A 442 18.94 19.85 -21.88
N PRO A 443 20.18 20.37 -21.68
CA PRO A 443 20.94 20.10 -20.46
C PRO A 443 20.20 20.55 -19.19
N LEU A 444 19.52 21.68 -19.25
CA LEU A 444 18.72 22.18 -18.15
C LEU A 444 17.26 21.73 -18.29
N GLN A 445 16.79 20.99 -17.30
CA GLN A 445 15.40 20.64 -17.13
C GLN A 445 14.87 21.33 -15.89
N PHE A 446 13.70 21.92 -15.98
CA PHE A 446 13.08 22.58 -14.84
C PHE A 446 11.59 22.25 -14.75
N LYS A 447 11.06 22.27 -13.54
CA LYS A 447 9.64 22.32 -13.20
C LYS A 447 9.49 23.30 -12.04
N VAL A 448 8.65 24.32 -12.20
CA VAL A 448 8.32 25.30 -11.15
C VAL A 448 6.81 25.38 -11.04
N GLY A 449 6.29 25.45 -9.83
CA GLY A 449 4.84 25.50 -9.68
C GLY A 449 4.37 25.88 -8.28
N THR A 450 3.06 25.97 -8.19
CA THR A 450 2.32 26.24 -6.94
C THR A 450 1.26 25.19 -6.74
N LEU A 451 0.96 24.88 -5.48
CA LEU A 451 -0.16 24.01 -5.10
C LEU A 451 -0.97 24.71 -4.00
N PHE A 452 -2.26 24.78 -4.21
CA PHE A 452 -3.26 25.13 -3.22
C PHE A 452 -4.02 23.87 -2.81
N TYR A 453 -4.22 23.69 -1.50
CA TYR A 453 -4.94 22.58 -0.91
C TYR A 453 -5.91 23.07 0.15
N HIS A 454 -7.13 22.54 0.14
CA HIS A 454 -8.16 22.81 1.13
C HIS A 454 -9.01 21.59 1.40
N LYS A 455 -8.98 21.08 2.63
CA LYS A 455 -9.81 19.96 3.09
C LYS A 455 -10.68 20.41 4.26
N ILE A 456 -11.92 20.01 4.21
CA ILE A 456 -12.86 20.06 5.34
C ILE A 456 -13.30 18.63 5.60
N SER A 457 -13.23 18.21 6.84
CA SER A 457 -13.64 16.86 7.27
C SER A 457 -14.49 16.99 8.55
N ASP A 458 -15.73 16.58 8.46
CA ASP A 458 -16.65 16.44 9.58
C ASP A 458 -16.70 14.97 9.97
N LYS A 459 -16.41 14.67 11.24
CA LYS A 459 -16.29 13.32 11.78
C LYS A 459 -17.17 13.17 13.00
N GLU A 460 -17.83 12.02 13.06
CA GLU A 460 -18.58 11.59 14.23
C GLU A 460 -18.13 10.18 14.61
N PHE A 461 -17.80 9.99 15.86
CA PHE A 461 -17.54 8.67 16.43
C PHE A 461 -18.49 8.46 17.60
N VAL A 462 -19.28 7.40 17.51
CA VAL A 462 -20.25 6.99 18.54
C VAL A 462 -19.80 5.67 19.12
N GLN A 463 -19.80 5.59 20.44
CA GLN A 463 -19.61 4.34 21.15
C GLN A 463 -20.80 4.12 22.09
N GLU A 464 -21.45 2.97 21.95
CA GLU A 464 -22.55 2.54 22.78
C GLU A 464 -22.14 1.31 23.60
N ARG A 465 -22.43 1.33 24.90
CA ARG A 465 -22.27 0.20 25.81
C ARG A 465 -23.64 -0.41 26.08
N LEU A 466 -23.85 -1.60 25.50
CA LEU A 466 -25.20 -2.18 25.40
C LEU A 466 -25.63 -3.01 26.65
N MET A 467 -24.67 -3.49 27.46
CA MET A 467 -24.95 -4.30 28.63
C MET A 467 -24.86 -3.51 29.95
N GLN A 468 -25.97 -2.94 30.37
CA GLN A 468 -26.03 -2.20 31.64
C GLN A 468 -25.88 -3.10 32.89
N ALA A 469 -26.52 -4.26 32.92
CA ALA A 469 -26.54 -5.13 34.09
C ALA A 469 -25.25 -5.91 34.33
N TYR A 470 -24.60 -6.36 33.26
CA TYR A 470 -23.36 -7.15 33.35
C TYR A 470 -22.14 -6.25 33.55
N THR A 471 -22.13 -5.12 32.90
CA THR A 471 -21.09 -4.09 33.05
C THR A 471 -21.09 -3.45 34.43
N TYR A 472 -22.26 -3.38 35.09
CA TYR A 472 -22.36 -2.83 36.45
C TYR A 472 -21.49 -3.55 37.48
N ASN A 473 -21.51 -4.87 37.50
CA ASN A 473 -20.74 -5.65 38.46
C ASN A 473 -19.25 -5.69 38.13
N VAL A 474 -18.86 -5.46 36.85
CA VAL A 474 -17.50 -5.57 36.35
C VAL A 474 -16.81 -4.19 36.27
N LEU A 475 -17.61 -3.15 35.99
CA LEU A 475 -17.15 -1.78 35.88
C LEU A 475 -17.36 -0.96 37.15
N LYS A 476 -17.60 -1.62 38.26
CA LYS A 476 -17.68 -0.98 39.58
C LYS A 476 -16.43 -0.14 39.81
N GLY A 477 -16.51 1.16 39.60
CA GLY A 477 -15.42 2.11 39.68
C GLY A 477 -14.95 2.75 38.38
N LEU A 478 -15.46 2.32 37.21
CA LEU A 478 -15.26 3.06 35.96
C LEU A 478 -16.51 3.90 35.67
N ASN A 479 -16.39 5.20 35.81
CA ASN A 479 -17.38 6.20 35.38
C ASN A 479 -17.48 6.25 33.83
N ALA A 480 -17.77 5.11 33.22
CA ALA A 480 -17.83 5.01 31.78
C ALA A 480 -19.24 5.32 31.27
N PRO A 481 -19.43 6.30 30.38
CA PRO A 481 -20.75 6.65 29.86
C PRO A 481 -21.36 5.48 29.08
N ALA A 482 -22.68 5.33 29.12
CA ALA A 482 -23.42 4.33 28.36
C ALA A 482 -23.38 4.64 26.87
N ARG A 483 -23.39 5.91 26.51
CA ARG A 483 -23.23 6.38 25.13
C ARG A 483 -22.30 7.58 25.13
N GLU A 484 -21.38 7.56 24.18
CA GLU A 484 -20.38 8.60 24.00
C GLU A 484 -20.30 8.97 22.52
N ILE A 485 -20.36 10.26 22.22
CA ILE A 485 -20.34 10.81 20.86
C ILE A 485 -19.26 11.86 20.80
N HIS A 486 -18.30 11.68 19.89
CA HIS A 486 -17.29 12.68 19.55
C HIS A 486 -17.62 13.30 18.20
N HIS A 487 -17.83 14.59 18.17
CA HIS A 487 -17.94 15.36 16.93
C HIS A 487 -16.66 16.15 16.72
N SER A 488 -16.08 16.05 15.55
CA SER A 488 -14.85 16.79 15.18
C SER A 488 -14.98 17.36 13.79
N ARG A 489 -14.78 18.68 13.66
CA ARG A 489 -14.63 19.35 12.39
C ARG A 489 -13.18 19.78 12.20
N ILE A 490 -12.52 19.24 11.19
CA ILE A 490 -11.15 19.59 10.82
C ILE A 490 -11.15 20.41 9.55
N VAL A 491 -10.43 21.54 9.57
CA VAL A 491 -10.20 22.38 8.38
C VAL A 491 -8.70 22.49 8.17
N ASP A 492 -8.20 22.00 7.04
CA ASP A 492 -6.80 22.04 6.64
C ASP A 492 -6.65 22.87 5.35
N LYS A 493 -5.86 23.91 5.39
CA LYS A 493 -5.53 24.77 4.25
C LYS A 493 -4.02 24.85 4.10
N SER A 494 -3.52 24.58 2.91
CA SER A 494 -2.10 24.83 2.64
C SER A 494 -1.89 25.48 1.28
N PHE A 495 -0.80 26.21 1.19
CA PHE A 495 -0.26 26.77 -0.03
C PHE A 495 1.23 26.48 -0.10
N SER A 496 1.70 26.08 -1.26
CA SER A 496 3.10 25.82 -1.49
C SER A 496 3.60 26.34 -2.82
N PHE A 497 4.86 26.72 -2.82
CA PHE A 497 5.67 26.98 -4.00
C PHE A 497 6.75 25.91 -4.08
N PHE A 498 6.97 25.33 -5.27
CA PHE A 498 7.98 24.29 -5.47
C PHE A 498 8.76 24.49 -6.77
N THR A 499 9.99 23.99 -6.76
CA THR A 499 10.84 23.92 -7.93
C THR A 499 11.61 22.60 -7.93
N HIS A 500 11.83 22.05 -9.13
CA HIS A 500 12.60 20.84 -9.35
C HIS A 500 13.40 20.99 -10.64
N ASN A 501 14.72 21.11 -10.54
CA ASN A 501 15.58 21.43 -11.64
C ASN A 501 16.69 20.40 -11.73
N SER A 502 17.05 19.99 -12.94
CA SER A 502 18.23 19.17 -13.18
C SER A 502 19.08 19.75 -14.28
N TYR A 503 20.38 19.70 -14.08
CA TYR A 503 21.36 20.15 -15.05
C TYR A 503 22.35 19.03 -15.36
N THR A 504 22.41 18.62 -16.64
CA THR A 504 23.33 17.61 -17.13
C THR A 504 24.54 18.28 -17.73
N PHE A 505 25.71 17.92 -17.21
CA PHE A 505 27.01 18.42 -17.70
C PHE A 505 27.88 17.25 -18.17
N TRP A 506 28.67 17.51 -19.20
CA TRP A 506 29.51 16.53 -19.87
C TRP A 506 28.75 15.26 -20.31
N GLU A 507 27.42 15.40 -20.59
CA GLU A 507 26.50 14.34 -21.04
C GLU A 507 26.35 13.14 -20.10
N LYS A 508 27.19 13.07 -19.04
CA LYS A 508 27.26 11.90 -18.11
C LYS A 508 26.90 12.21 -16.68
N PHE A 509 26.99 13.44 -16.26
CA PHE A 509 26.74 13.84 -14.89
C PHE A 509 25.52 14.73 -14.81
N THR A 510 24.60 14.44 -13.89
CA THR A 510 23.42 15.28 -13.66
C THR A 510 23.35 15.68 -12.20
N LEU A 511 23.15 16.96 -11.95
CA LEU A 511 22.80 17.49 -10.64
C LEU A 511 21.33 17.87 -10.65
N THR A 512 20.55 17.29 -9.71
CA THR A 512 19.14 17.59 -9.53
C THR A 512 18.95 18.30 -8.20
N LEU A 513 18.29 19.47 -8.26
CA LEU A 513 17.96 20.29 -7.10
C LEU A 513 16.43 20.48 -7.03
N GLY A 514 15.84 20.08 -5.93
CA GLY A 514 14.43 20.29 -5.63
C GLY A 514 14.26 21.10 -4.36
N ALA A 515 13.31 22.02 -4.36
CA ALA A 515 12.92 22.79 -3.17
C ALA A 515 11.41 23.01 -3.14
N ARG A 516 10.83 22.99 -1.95
CA ARG A 516 9.44 23.34 -1.70
C ARG A 516 9.32 24.07 -0.38
N ILE A 517 8.58 25.15 -0.40
CA ILE A 517 8.15 25.86 0.80
C ILE A 517 6.64 25.74 0.86
N GLU A 518 6.13 25.26 1.98
CA GLU A 518 4.70 25.12 2.21
C GLU A 518 4.31 25.75 3.54
N THR A 519 3.17 26.44 3.53
CA THR A 519 2.51 26.93 4.71
C THR A 519 1.20 26.19 4.89
N GLN A 520 0.94 25.72 6.11
CA GLN A 520 -0.27 25.02 6.47
C GLN A 520 -0.94 25.70 7.66
N ARG A 521 -2.25 25.87 7.56
CA ARG A 521 -3.12 26.22 8.68
C ARG A 521 -4.11 25.09 8.88
N ILE A 522 -4.05 24.43 10.04
CA ILE A 522 -4.95 23.36 10.40
C ILE A 522 -5.71 23.71 11.68
N GLY A 523 -7.03 23.52 11.68
CA GLY A 523 -7.87 23.79 12.84
C GLY A 523 -8.79 22.61 13.13
N ILE A 524 -9.11 22.43 14.41
CA ILE A 524 -10.12 21.51 14.92
C ILE A 524 -11.14 22.25 15.77
N GLY A 525 -12.43 21.98 15.54
CA GLY A 525 -13.50 22.17 16.50
C GLY A 525 -13.95 20.80 16.97
N HIS A 526 -13.89 20.55 18.27
CA HIS A 526 -14.24 19.27 18.87
C HIS A 526 -15.28 19.46 19.97
N SER A 527 -16.25 18.56 20.02
CA SER A 527 -17.20 18.43 21.11
C SER A 527 -17.41 16.98 21.46
N ARG A 528 -17.72 16.73 22.73
CA ARG A 528 -18.09 15.41 23.23
C ARG A 528 -19.45 15.50 23.90
N ASP A 529 -20.35 14.59 23.58
CA ASP A 529 -21.60 14.34 24.32
C ASP A 529 -21.48 12.95 24.92
N ALA A 530 -21.56 12.86 26.22
CA ALA A 530 -21.51 11.60 26.94
C ALA A 530 -22.75 11.49 27.86
N ARG A 531 -23.44 10.36 27.75
CA ARG A 531 -24.64 10.07 28.58
C ARG A 531 -24.31 8.86 29.44
N GLY A 532 -24.38 9.03 30.74
CA GLY A 532 -24.25 7.96 31.73
C GLY A 532 -25.58 7.63 32.33
N VAL A 533 -25.82 6.37 32.69
CA VAL A 533 -26.89 5.97 33.56
C VAL A 533 -26.34 6.04 34.98
N LEU A 534 -26.91 6.89 35.81
CA LEU A 534 -26.70 6.85 37.27
C LEU A 534 -27.40 5.64 37.82
N PHE A 535 -26.66 4.71 38.38
CA PHE A 535 -27.18 3.43 38.88
C PHE A 535 -28.16 3.54 40.06
N ASP A 536 -28.18 4.67 40.74
CA ASP A 536 -29.12 4.94 41.81
C ASP A 536 -30.42 5.64 41.36
N ASN A 537 -30.49 6.01 40.06
CA ASN A 537 -31.70 6.62 39.50
C ASN A 537 -31.99 6.00 38.13
N PRO A 538 -32.83 4.96 38.04
CA PRO A 538 -33.15 4.28 36.80
C PRO A 538 -33.86 5.17 35.75
N TYR A 539 -34.24 6.39 36.10
CA TYR A 539 -34.92 7.35 35.23
C TYR A 539 -34.08 8.59 34.92
N GLY A 540 -32.83 8.65 35.36
CA GLY A 540 -31.96 9.82 35.20
C GLY A 540 -30.81 9.63 34.25
N ASP A 541 -30.92 10.13 33.03
CA ASP A 541 -29.78 10.34 32.13
C ASP A 541 -28.98 11.53 32.66
N VAL A 542 -27.77 11.27 33.13
CA VAL A 542 -26.81 12.35 33.42
C VAL A 542 -26.02 12.67 32.14
N ARG A 543 -26.25 13.83 31.60
CA ARG A 543 -25.44 14.37 30.50
C ARG A 543 -24.15 14.89 31.06
N ILE A 544 -23.03 14.22 30.71
CA ILE A 544 -21.69 14.69 31.02
C ILE A 544 -21.24 15.55 29.82
N LEU A 545 -21.34 16.87 30.00
CA LEU A 545 -20.82 17.82 29.00
C LEU A 545 -19.30 17.86 29.14
N SER A 546 -18.62 17.41 28.12
CA SER A 546 -17.18 17.68 27.96
C SER A 546 -17.00 19.04 27.29
N PRO A 547 -15.91 19.75 27.59
CA PRO A 547 -15.71 21.05 27.01
C PRO A 547 -15.59 20.96 25.50
N HIS A 548 -16.36 21.79 24.83
CA HIS A 548 -16.11 22.13 23.43
C HIS A 548 -14.80 22.90 23.34
N TYR A 549 -13.87 22.48 22.47
CA TYR A 549 -12.64 23.21 22.24
C TYR A 549 -12.40 23.49 20.76
N VAL A 550 -11.80 24.63 20.51
CA VAL A 550 -11.34 25.03 19.18
C VAL A 550 -9.85 25.30 19.26
N ARG A 551 -9.09 24.71 18.34
CA ARG A 551 -7.65 24.95 18.25
C ARG A 551 -7.25 25.15 16.78
N ASN A 552 -6.32 26.06 16.55
CA ASN A 552 -5.72 26.29 15.25
C ASN A 552 -4.20 26.29 15.40
N ASP A 553 -3.53 25.50 14.58
CA ASP A 553 -2.08 25.44 14.50
C ASP A 553 -1.62 25.90 13.11
N PHE A 554 -0.45 26.51 13.07
CA PHE A 554 0.20 26.96 11.85
C PHE A 554 1.58 26.34 11.74
N TYR A 555 1.85 25.75 10.57
CA TYR A 555 3.12 25.10 10.26
C TYR A 555 3.73 25.68 8.98
N ARG A 556 5.05 25.70 8.94
CA ARG A 556 5.84 26.00 7.74
C ARG A 556 6.81 24.86 7.50
N TYR A 557 6.80 24.33 6.29
CA TYR A 557 7.66 23.23 5.87
C TYR A 557 8.63 23.73 4.81
N ASN A 558 9.92 23.36 5.00
CA ASN A 558 10.97 23.57 4.02
C ASN A 558 11.44 22.19 3.60
N VAL A 559 11.18 21.82 2.35
CA VAL A 559 11.53 20.53 1.78
C VAL A 559 12.61 20.73 0.74
N SER A 560 13.60 19.87 0.75
CA SER A 560 14.73 19.95 -0.16
C SER A 560 15.10 18.58 -0.72
N ARG A 561 15.68 18.56 -1.91
CA ARG A 561 16.23 17.38 -2.55
C ARG A 561 17.46 17.76 -3.36
N ILE A 562 18.56 17.04 -3.16
CA ILE A 562 19.80 17.18 -3.91
C ILE A 562 20.17 15.77 -4.36
N ILE A 563 20.31 15.55 -5.68
CA ILE A 563 20.75 14.28 -6.23
C ILE A 563 21.87 14.54 -7.23
N PHE A 564 22.88 13.74 -7.14
CA PHE A 564 23.94 13.67 -8.12
C PHE A 564 23.93 12.30 -8.76
N ASP A 565 23.87 12.22 -10.08
CA ASP A 565 23.95 10.98 -10.82
C ASP A 565 25.06 10.99 -11.87
N TYR A 566 25.63 9.80 -12.07
CA TYR A 566 26.69 9.53 -13.03
C TYR A 566 26.30 8.37 -13.95
N LYS A 567 26.34 8.62 -15.25
CA LYS A 567 26.03 7.67 -16.32
C LYS A 567 27.28 7.41 -17.16
N PRO A 568 28.20 6.52 -16.74
CA PRO A 568 29.40 6.20 -17.50
C PRO A 568 29.09 5.67 -18.90
N ILE A 569 28.05 4.86 -19.01
CA ILE A 569 27.50 4.29 -20.24
C ILE A 569 25.96 4.31 -20.18
N GLU A 570 25.28 4.20 -21.32
CA GLU A 570 23.81 4.26 -21.40
C GLU A 570 23.09 3.19 -20.58
N SER A 571 23.75 2.07 -20.30
CA SER A 571 23.20 0.93 -19.56
C SER A 571 23.52 0.94 -18.07
N LEU A 572 24.22 1.95 -17.55
CA LEU A 572 24.60 2.05 -16.14
C LEU A 572 24.41 3.46 -15.61
N MET A 573 23.68 3.58 -14.51
CA MET A 573 23.54 4.79 -13.72
C MET A 573 23.90 4.50 -12.26
N ILE A 574 24.68 5.39 -11.65
CA ILE A 574 24.98 5.43 -10.22
C ILE A 574 24.49 6.77 -9.71
N PHE A 575 23.80 6.80 -8.58
CA PHE A 575 23.33 8.05 -7.99
C PHE A 575 23.47 8.06 -6.48
N ILE A 576 23.60 9.27 -5.95
CA ILE A 576 23.54 9.58 -4.53
C ILE A 576 22.62 10.78 -4.32
N GLY A 577 21.77 10.71 -3.32
CA GLY A 577 20.78 11.74 -3.05
C GLY A 577 20.59 12.02 -1.57
N LEU A 578 20.36 13.28 -1.25
CA LEU A 578 19.90 13.75 0.05
C LEU A 578 18.52 14.37 -0.13
N SER A 579 17.57 14.00 0.70
CA SER A 579 16.21 14.54 0.62
C SER A 579 15.61 14.74 1.99
N ARG A 580 14.91 15.86 2.15
CA ARG A 580 14.05 16.13 3.30
C ARG A 580 12.60 15.97 2.92
N GLY A 581 11.86 15.23 3.72
CA GLY A 581 10.40 15.07 3.61
C GLY A 581 9.71 15.46 4.90
N TYR A 582 8.39 15.50 4.89
CA TYR A 582 7.58 15.76 6.06
C TYR A 582 6.23 15.06 5.97
N LYS A 583 5.60 14.87 7.13
CA LYS A 583 4.20 14.52 7.29
C LYS A 583 3.55 15.55 8.22
N ASN A 584 2.37 16.02 7.89
CA ASN A 584 1.68 17.06 8.63
C ASN A 584 1.50 16.72 10.10
N GLY A 585 1.61 17.73 10.95
CA GLY A 585 0.98 17.72 12.27
C GLY A 585 -0.54 17.77 12.15
N GLY A 586 -1.23 17.49 13.22
CA GLY A 586 -2.68 17.43 13.20
C GLY A 586 -3.30 17.22 14.58
N PHE A 587 -4.54 16.70 14.55
CA PHE A 587 -5.33 16.49 15.75
C PHE A 587 -5.92 15.09 15.78
N SER A 588 -5.82 14.42 16.94
CA SER A 588 -6.56 13.21 17.25
C SER A 588 -8.01 13.59 17.54
N THR A 589 -8.96 12.91 16.88
CA THR A 589 -10.38 13.29 16.88
C THR A 589 -11.23 12.56 17.91
N VAL A 590 -10.67 11.54 18.56
CA VAL A 590 -11.32 10.74 19.59
C VAL A 590 -10.53 10.80 20.89
N VAL A 591 -10.49 11.99 21.49
CA VAL A 591 -9.74 12.25 22.73
C VAL A 591 -10.44 13.31 23.56
N ASN A 592 -10.60 13.04 24.86
CA ASN A 592 -11.30 13.92 25.78
C ASN A 592 -10.44 15.08 26.32
N GLN A 593 -9.12 14.92 26.28
CA GLN A 593 -8.19 15.91 26.83
C GLN A 593 -7.63 16.78 25.69
N PRO A 594 -7.96 18.08 25.62
CA PRO A 594 -7.48 18.97 24.57
C PRO A 594 -5.95 19.03 24.46
N ALA A 595 -5.23 18.85 25.58
CA ALA A 595 -3.76 18.84 25.64
C ALA A 595 -3.14 17.65 24.90
N LEU A 596 -3.87 16.54 24.77
CA LEU A 596 -3.43 15.33 24.07
C LEU A 596 -3.88 15.29 22.61
N ALA A 597 -4.77 16.19 22.19
CA ALA A 597 -5.34 16.14 20.85
C ALA A 597 -4.31 16.43 19.77
N ALA A 598 -3.45 17.44 19.96
CA ALA A 598 -2.50 17.87 18.96
C ALA A 598 -1.24 17.03 18.93
N PHE A 599 -0.75 16.75 17.72
CA PHE A 599 0.57 16.15 17.49
C PHE A 599 1.38 16.97 16.48
N LYS A 600 2.70 16.99 16.68
CA LYS A 600 3.63 17.75 15.85
C LYS A 600 3.82 17.11 14.48
N PRO A 601 4.27 17.90 13.47
CA PRO A 601 4.73 17.33 12.21
C PRO A 601 5.89 16.36 12.39
N GLU A 602 5.94 15.34 11.56
CA GLU A 602 7.07 14.43 11.42
C GLU A 602 7.99 14.91 10.29
N ILE A 603 9.29 15.03 10.54
CA ILE A 603 10.30 15.47 9.57
C ILE A 603 11.34 14.37 9.39
N ASN A 604 11.63 14.03 8.15
CA ASN A 604 12.63 13.01 7.83
C ASN A 604 13.72 13.53 6.88
N ASP A 605 14.96 13.19 7.18
CA ASP A 605 16.13 13.41 6.34
C ASP A 605 16.65 12.06 5.87
N THR A 606 16.79 11.88 4.54
CA THR A 606 17.16 10.62 3.91
C THR A 606 18.39 10.77 3.04
N LEU A 607 19.39 9.90 3.27
CA LEU A 607 20.49 9.62 2.34
C LEU A 607 20.11 8.38 1.53
N GLU A 608 20.22 8.45 0.21
CA GLU A 608 19.98 7.33 -0.70
C GLU A 608 21.17 7.18 -1.65
N VAL A 609 21.64 5.94 -1.86
CA VAL A 609 22.65 5.58 -2.87
C VAL A 609 22.06 4.46 -3.70
N GLY A 610 22.16 4.56 -5.03
CA GLY A 610 21.61 3.53 -5.89
C GLY A 610 22.39 3.31 -7.16
N ILE A 611 22.20 2.12 -7.74
CA ILE A 611 22.77 1.68 -9.01
C ILE A 611 21.63 1.10 -9.83
N LYS A 612 21.54 1.55 -11.08
CA LYS A 612 20.65 0.96 -12.09
C LYS A 612 21.50 0.46 -13.26
N SER A 613 21.28 -0.78 -13.66
CA SER A 613 22.10 -1.39 -14.70
C SER A 613 21.29 -2.34 -15.58
N LYS A 614 21.67 -2.37 -16.86
CA LYS A 614 21.13 -3.27 -17.88
C LYS A 614 22.29 -3.90 -18.65
N TYR A 615 22.25 -5.21 -18.83
CA TYR A 615 23.30 -5.97 -19.48
C TYR A 615 22.74 -6.83 -20.61
N PHE A 616 23.59 -7.22 -21.55
CA PHE A 616 23.28 -8.16 -22.62
C PHE A 616 22.02 -7.76 -23.42
N ASN A 617 21.99 -6.53 -23.95
CA ASN A 617 20.85 -5.97 -24.68
C ASN A 617 19.53 -6.04 -23.87
N GLU A 618 19.60 -5.67 -22.58
CA GLU A 618 18.48 -5.68 -21.64
C GLU A 618 17.94 -7.09 -21.29
N THR A 619 18.71 -8.14 -21.56
CA THR A 619 18.39 -9.50 -21.10
C THR A 619 18.45 -9.60 -19.57
N LEU A 620 19.40 -8.91 -18.94
CA LEU A 620 19.56 -8.82 -17.50
C LEU A 620 19.45 -7.35 -17.06
N GLY A 621 18.55 -7.06 -16.13
CA GLY A 621 18.47 -5.79 -15.43
C GLY A 621 18.67 -5.98 -13.95
N ILE A 622 19.42 -5.09 -13.30
CA ILE A 622 19.67 -5.09 -11.86
C ILE A 622 19.63 -3.65 -11.35
N ASN A 623 18.76 -3.39 -10.40
CA ASN A 623 18.68 -2.14 -9.65
C ASN A 623 18.96 -2.44 -8.19
N LEU A 624 19.86 -1.68 -7.58
CA LEU A 624 20.22 -1.78 -6.17
C LEU A 624 20.10 -0.40 -5.53
N ALA A 625 19.63 -0.34 -4.31
CA ALA A 625 19.63 0.88 -3.51
C ALA A 625 19.88 0.59 -2.04
N TYR A 626 20.52 1.53 -1.38
CA TYR A 626 20.64 1.62 0.07
C TYR A 626 20.09 2.97 0.52
N PHE A 627 19.37 2.99 1.64
CA PHE A 627 18.87 4.22 2.23
C PHE A 627 19.09 4.23 3.74
N TYR A 628 19.30 5.45 4.24
CA TYR A 628 19.40 5.77 5.66
C TYR A 628 18.56 7.01 5.93
N THR A 629 17.60 6.91 6.85
CA THR A 629 16.65 7.96 7.19
C THR A 629 16.68 8.24 8.68
N GLU A 630 16.85 9.50 9.08
CA GLU A 630 16.58 9.98 10.42
C GLU A 630 15.24 10.72 10.42
N THR A 631 14.38 10.40 11.38
CA THR A 631 13.07 11.03 11.52
C THR A 631 12.93 11.64 12.91
N ALA A 632 12.57 12.91 12.94
CA ALA A 632 12.19 13.62 14.15
C ALA A 632 10.65 13.60 14.29
N ASP A 633 10.20 13.52 15.56
CA ASP A 633 8.78 13.57 15.94
C ASP A 633 7.92 12.49 15.21
N PHE A 634 8.45 11.27 15.06
CA PHE A 634 7.79 10.15 14.37
C PHE A 634 6.44 9.82 15.01
N HIS A 635 5.38 9.67 14.18
CA HIS A 635 4.03 9.43 14.68
C HIS A 635 3.80 7.99 15.14
N VAL A 636 3.38 7.85 16.38
CA VAL A 636 3.01 6.58 17.00
C VAL A 636 1.58 6.68 17.53
N ILE A 637 0.67 5.83 17.05
CA ILE A 637 -0.68 5.77 17.60
C ILE A 637 -0.68 5.03 18.92
N ARG A 638 -1.43 5.55 19.89
CA ARG A 638 -1.62 4.96 21.21
C ARG A 638 -3.10 4.98 21.59
N ALA A 639 -3.65 3.81 21.90
CA ALA A 639 -4.95 3.72 22.54
C ALA A 639 -4.82 4.13 24.01
N ILE A 640 -5.65 5.06 24.47
CA ILE A 640 -5.75 5.49 25.88
C ILE A 640 -6.81 4.65 26.59
N SER A 641 -7.91 4.41 25.90
CA SER A 641 -9.03 3.58 26.34
C SER A 641 -9.64 2.85 25.16
N ILE A 642 -10.71 2.11 25.38
CA ILE A 642 -11.48 1.48 24.30
C ILE A 642 -12.16 2.49 23.36
N ALA A 643 -12.31 3.75 23.80
CA ALA A 643 -12.96 4.83 23.04
C ALA A 643 -11.98 5.94 22.61
N GLU A 644 -10.80 5.98 23.17
CA GLU A 644 -9.87 7.08 22.96
C GLU A 644 -8.53 6.60 22.42
N ALA A 645 -8.05 7.29 21.40
CA ALA A 645 -6.72 7.09 20.84
C ALA A 645 -6.07 8.42 20.46
N VAL A 646 -4.76 8.50 20.58
CA VAL A 646 -3.98 9.67 20.23
C VAL A 646 -2.77 9.31 19.37
N ASN A 647 -2.31 10.27 18.57
CA ASN A 647 -0.97 10.22 18.01
C ASN A 647 0.02 10.84 19.02
N LEU A 648 1.06 10.08 19.35
CA LEU A 648 2.23 10.54 20.06
C LEU A 648 3.36 10.82 19.04
N ASN A 649 4.34 11.63 19.45
CA ASN A 649 5.55 11.86 18.70
C ASN A 649 6.73 11.17 19.39
N ALA A 650 7.35 10.17 18.73
CA ALA A 650 8.66 9.66 19.14
C ALA A 650 9.73 10.66 18.70
N GLU A 651 10.56 11.13 19.62
CA GLU A 651 11.46 12.25 19.37
C GLU A 651 12.47 11.96 18.26
N LYS A 652 13.01 10.73 18.20
CA LYS A 652 13.96 10.32 17.16
C LYS A 652 13.81 8.86 16.79
N VAL A 653 13.74 8.62 15.48
CA VAL A 653 13.71 7.27 14.87
C VAL A 653 14.76 7.21 13.76
N THR A 654 15.50 6.11 13.68
CA THR A 654 16.37 5.81 12.56
C THR A 654 15.83 4.63 11.76
N ILE A 655 15.77 4.77 10.44
CA ILE A 655 15.36 3.71 9.53
C ILE A 655 16.44 3.55 8.47
N ARG A 656 16.88 2.31 8.26
CA ARG A 656 17.87 1.98 7.22
C ARG A 656 17.47 0.72 6.48
N GLY A 657 17.88 0.61 5.24
CA GLY A 657 17.53 -0.55 4.46
C GLY A 657 18.21 -0.63 3.11
N ALA A 658 17.97 -1.75 2.45
CA ALA A 658 18.46 -2.02 1.12
C ALA A 658 17.35 -2.60 0.24
N GLU A 659 17.46 -2.37 -1.05
CA GLU A 659 16.50 -2.81 -2.06
C GLU A 659 17.23 -3.40 -3.26
N MET A 660 16.65 -4.45 -3.81
CA MET A 660 17.10 -5.06 -5.06
C MET A 660 15.90 -5.37 -5.95
N GLU A 661 15.99 -4.99 -7.19
CA GLU A 661 15.09 -5.42 -8.27
C GLU A 661 15.93 -5.98 -9.40
N ALA A 662 15.70 -7.25 -9.74
CA ALA A 662 16.41 -7.88 -10.83
C ALA A 662 15.45 -8.66 -11.73
N TYR A 663 15.73 -8.66 -13.01
CA TYR A 663 15.07 -9.54 -13.97
C TYR A 663 16.11 -10.16 -14.92
N LEU A 664 15.79 -11.38 -15.35
CA LEU A 664 16.55 -12.10 -16.37
C LEU A 664 15.59 -12.64 -17.43
N LYS A 665 15.84 -12.34 -18.70
CA LYS A 665 15.10 -12.81 -19.88
C LYS A 665 15.99 -13.69 -20.74
N PRO A 666 16.24 -14.96 -20.33
CA PRO A 666 17.17 -15.84 -21.06
C PRO A 666 16.63 -16.23 -22.45
N HIS A 667 15.32 -16.16 -22.63
CA HIS A 667 14.63 -16.36 -23.88
C HIS A 667 13.47 -15.37 -24.00
N LYS A 668 12.99 -15.07 -25.22
CA LYS A 668 11.89 -14.14 -25.48
C LYS A 668 10.58 -14.54 -24.78
N SER A 669 10.41 -15.84 -24.55
CA SER A 669 9.23 -16.41 -23.88
C SER A 669 9.41 -16.57 -22.37
N LEU A 670 10.61 -16.44 -21.81
CA LEU A 670 10.90 -16.74 -20.41
C LEU A 670 11.47 -15.53 -19.69
N GLN A 671 10.83 -15.18 -18.59
CA GLN A 671 11.31 -14.13 -17.68
C GLN A 671 11.37 -14.67 -16.25
N LEU A 672 12.50 -14.44 -15.61
CA LEU A 672 12.71 -14.63 -14.18
C LEU A 672 12.81 -13.26 -13.54
N GLY A 673 12.24 -13.09 -12.37
CA GLY A 673 12.35 -11.86 -11.60
C GLY A 673 12.66 -12.13 -10.15
N PHE A 674 13.36 -11.19 -9.54
CA PHE A 674 13.75 -11.22 -8.14
C PHE A 674 13.66 -9.81 -7.57
N LEU A 675 12.90 -9.69 -6.49
CA LEU A 675 12.70 -8.47 -5.73
C LEU A 675 13.08 -8.77 -4.28
N ALA A 676 13.84 -7.91 -3.65
CA ALA A 676 14.19 -8.06 -2.24
C ALA A 676 14.26 -6.69 -1.56
N GLY A 677 13.67 -6.59 -0.40
CA GLY A 677 13.72 -5.47 0.50
C GLY A 677 14.22 -5.89 1.87
N TYR A 678 15.04 -5.06 2.50
CA TYR A 678 15.42 -5.14 3.91
C TYR A 678 15.20 -3.78 4.53
N THR A 679 14.49 -3.73 5.65
CA THR A 679 14.27 -2.48 6.40
C THR A 679 14.36 -2.73 7.90
N GLU A 680 15.15 -1.92 8.57
CA GLU A 680 15.26 -1.86 10.02
C GLU A 680 14.91 -0.47 10.51
N GLY A 681 13.92 -0.35 11.38
CA GLY A 681 13.53 0.88 12.06
C GLY A 681 13.75 0.74 13.56
N ILE A 682 14.40 1.72 14.19
CA ILE A 682 14.72 1.71 15.63
C ILE A 682 14.25 3.03 16.25
N PHE A 683 13.55 2.95 17.37
CA PHE A 683 13.30 4.08 18.24
C PHE A 683 14.60 4.47 18.95
N ASN A 684 15.25 5.57 18.54
CA ASN A 684 16.44 6.06 19.21
C ASN A 684 16.09 6.81 20.48
N LYS A 685 14.95 7.53 20.48
CA LYS A 685 14.42 8.25 21.61
C LYS A 685 12.90 8.28 21.56
N PHE A 686 12.26 7.48 22.42
CA PHE A 686 10.81 7.40 22.53
C PHE A 686 10.37 7.08 23.96
N TYR A 687 9.91 8.11 24.67
CA TYR A 687 9.23 7.98 25.94
C TYR A 687 7.71 8.13 25.73
N ASP A 688 6.97 7.06 26.01
CA ASP A 688 5.52 7.04 25.94
C ASP A 688 4.93 7.57 27.24
N ARG A 689 4.50 8.82 27.22
CA ARG A 689 3.93 9.52 28.37
C ARG A 689 2.59 8.96 28.86
N ILE A 690 1.88 8.16 28.02
CA ILE A 690 0.62 7.54 28.40
C ILE A 690 0.87 6.27 29.20
N LEU A 691 1.87 5.49 28.80
CA LEU A 691 2.26 4.25 29.48
C LEU A 691 3.34 4.45 30.53
N ASP A 692 3.90 5.65 30.65
CA ASP A 692 5.05 5.96 31.48
C ASP A 692 6.22 4.98 31.24
N THR A 693 6.55 4.77 29.97
CA THR A 693 7.49 3.72 29.56
C THR A 693 8.44 4.22 28.49
N ASN A 694 9.72 3.87 28.62
CA ASN A 694 10.75 4.13 27.62
C ASN A 694 10.85 2.96 26.62
N PHE A 695 10.80 3.29 25.32
CA PHE A 695 10.94 2.35 24.20
C PHE A 695 12.25 2.52 23.41
N ASP A 696 13.25 3.21 23.96
CA ASP A 696 14.55 3.38 23.32
C ASP A 696 15.16 2.02 22.96
N GLY A 697 15.74 1.92 21.77
CA GLY A 697 16.33 0.70 21.22
C GLY A 697 15.34 -0.35 20.72
N LYS A 698 14.03 -0.13 20.85
CA LYS A 698 13.01 -1.02 20.31
C LYS A 698 12.83 -0.81 18.81
N HIS A 699 12.44 -1.90 18.10
CA HIS A 699 12.10 -1.82 16.70
C HIS A 699 10.78 -1.06 16.50
N VAL A 700 10.75 -0.25 15.46
CA VAL A 700 9.51 0.38 15.01
C VAL A 700 8.56 -0.70 14.49
N HIS A 701 7.32 -0.69 14.97
CA HIS A 701 6.33 -1.68 14.62
C HIS A 701 5.74 -1.45 13.22
N PHE A 702 5.13 -2.48 12.63
CA PHE A 702 4.59 -2.53 11.27
C PHE A 702 5.64 -2.33 10.16
N ILE A 703 6.88 -2.71 10.42
CA ILE A 703 7.95 -2.77 9.43
C ILE A 703 8.38 -4.24 9.31
N PRO A 704 8.09 -4.93 8.20
CA PRO A 704 8.68 -6.24 7.93
C PRO A 704 10.20 -6.09 7.82
N GLN A 705 10.96 -6.94 8.51
CA GLN A 705 12.43 -6.86 8.48
C GLN A 705 13.00 -7.12 7.09
N TYR A 706 12.33 -7.95 6.32
CA TYR A 706 12.64 -8.19 4.91
C TYR A 706 11.40 -8.69 4.15
N ASP A 707 11.40 -8.45 2.88
CA ASP A 707 10.47 -9.02 1.91
C ASP A 707 11.25 -9.49 0.69
N VAL A 708 10.90 -10.67 0.17
CA VAL A 708 11.52 -11.24 -1.02
C VAL A 708 10.44 -11.82 -1.91
N VAL A 709 10.45 -11.44 -3.18
CA VAL A 709 9.57 -12.01 -4.19
C VAL A 709 10.41 -12.55 -5.33
N SER A 710 10.20 -13.79 -5.71
CA SER A 710 10.76 -14.37 -6.92
C SER A 710 9.64 -14.86 -7.82
N TYR A 711 9.78 -14.69 -9.11
CA TYR A 711 8.82 -15.20 -10.06
C TYR A 711 9.46 -15.78 -11.30
N LEU A 712 8.77 -16.77 -11.87
CA LEU A 712 9.03 -17.30 -13.20
C LEU A 712 7.79 -17.05 -14.06
N GLN A 713 7.96 -16.43 -15.20
CA GLN A 713 6.90 -16.17 -16.17
C GLN A 713 7.30 -16.71 -17.54
N TYR A 714 6.43 -17.49 -18.13
CA TYR A 714 6.56 -18.03 -19.46
C TYR A 714 5.38 -17.59 -20.33
N ARG A 715 5.68 -17.08 -21.51
CA ARG A 715 4.66 -16.73 -22.53
C ARG A 715 5.10 -17.26 -23.88
N SER A 716 4.37 -18.24 -24.38
CA SER A 716 4.64 -18.85 -25.68
C SER A 716 4.08 -18.00 -26.83
N SER A 717 4.69 -18.12 -28.00
CA SER A 717 4.11 -17.60 -29.25
C SER A 717 2.80 -18.32 -29.65
N SER A 718 2.54 -19.51 -29.13
CA SER A 718 1.27 -20.24 -29.32
C SER A 718 0.15 -19.80 -28.39
N GLY A 719 0.37 -18.78 -27.54
CA GLY A 719 -0.61 -18.23 -26.61
C GLY A 719 -0.58 -18.81 -25.19
N LEU A 720 0.21 -19.82 -24.91
CA LEU A 720 0.34 -20.34 -23.54
C LEU A 720 0.98 -19.31 -22.64
N PHE A 721 0.35 -19.08 -21.46
CA PHE A 721 0.86 -18.25 -20.41
C PHE A 721 0.97 -19.04 -19.11
N PHE A 722 2.08 -18.87 -18.41
CA PHE A 722 2.35 -19.44 -17.08
C PHE A 722 3.10 -18.42 -16.23
N ARG A 723 2.66 -18.22 -14.99
CA ARG A 723 3.36 -17.43 -13.98
C ARG A 723 3.32 -18.13 -12.63
N TYR A 724 4.49 -18.35 -12.06
CA TYR A 724 4.67 -18.83 -10.69
C TYR A 724 5.36 -17.74 -9.89
N GLU A 725 4.84 -17.45 -8.70
CA GLU A 725 5.36 -16.42 -7.81
C GLU A 725 5.52 -16.98 -6.39
N PHE A 726 6.66 -16.73 -5.80
CA PHE A 726 6.99 -17.12 -4.44
C PHE A 726 7.41 -15.90 -3.66
N GLN A 727 6.72 -15.64 -2.54
CA GLN A 727 6.95 -14.51 -1.66
C GLN A 727 7.35 -14.99 -0.27
N VAL A 728 8.33 -14.32 0.34
CA VAL A 728 8.72 -14.48 1.74
C VAL A 728 8.59 -13.14 2.43
N VAL A 729 7.89 -13.08 3.54
CA VAL A 729 7.77 -11.90 4.39
C VAL A 729 8.44 -12.20 5.72
N GLY A 730 9.35 -11.33 6.13
CA GLY A 730 10.11 -11.45 7.36
C GLY A 730 9.31 -11.14 8.62
N LYS A 731 9.96 -11.26 9.75
CA LYS A 731 9.39 -10.90 11.04
C LYS A 731 8.94 -9.44 11.06
N MET A 732 7.75 -9.18 11.60
CA MET A 732 7.20 -7.85 11.77
C MET A 732 6.64 -7.69 13.18
N TYR A 733 7.08 -6.66 13.89
CA TYR A 733 6.52 -6.32 15.20
C TYR A 733 5.22 -5.53 15.03
N PHE A 734 4.27 -5.74 15.93
CA PHE A 734 2.97 -5.05 15.92
C PHE A 734 2.81 -4.07 17.09
N ALA A 735 3.60 -4.20 18.13
CA ALA A 735 3.59 -3.34 19.31
C ALA A 735 4.94 -2.66 19.52
N ALA A 736 4.93 -1.46 20.10
CA ALA A 736 6.14 -0.66 20.33
C ALA A 736 7.11 -1.30 21.32
N ASP A 737 6.64 -2.13 22.26
CA ASP A 737 7.45 -2.89 23.21
C ASP A 737 8.12 -4.13 22.60
N ASN A 738 7.77 -4.46 21.35
CA ASN A 738 8.22 -5.61 20.58
C ASN A 738 7.81 -6.98 21.15
N THR A 739 6.81 -7.04 22.01
CA THR A 739 6.30 -8.29 22.58
C THR A 739 5.42 -9.07 21.61
N ILE A 740 4.68 -8.36 20.74
CA ILE A 740 3.78 -8.93 19.74
C ILE A 740 4.42 -8.83 18.36
N TYR A 741 4.51 -9.95 17.64
CA TYR A 741 5.08 -9.98 16.31
C TYR A 741 4.50 -11.10 15.44
N SER A 742 4.56 -10.93 14.13
CA SER A 742 4.38 -11.99 13.14
C SER A 742 5.69 -12.73 12.91
N SER A 743 5.66 -14.06 12.96
CA SER A 743 6.77 -14.88 12.48
C SER A 743 6.89 -14.77 10.96
N PRO A 744 8.07 -15.02 10.37
CA PRO A 744 8.21 -15.08 8.93
C PRO A 744 7.26 -16.10 8.31
N TYR A 745 6.68 -15.76 7.14
CA TYR A 745 5.77 -16.62 6.40
C TYR A 745 6.03 -16.55 4.89
N THR A 746 5.46 -17.53 4.17
CA THR A 746 5.63 -17.63 2.71
C THR A 746 4.28 -17.71 2.02
N ILE A 747 4.16 -17.04 0.89
CA ILE A 747 2.98 -17.09 0.02
C ILE A 747 3.41 -17.53 -1.37
N THR A 748 2.68 -18.46 -1.94
CA THR A 748 2.91 -18.98 -3.28
C THR A 748 1.68 -18.73 -4.14
N ASN A 749 1.88 -18.17 -5.34
CA ASN A 749 0.81 -17.88 -6.29
C ASN A 749 1.11 -18.56 -7.64
N LEU A 750 0.05 -18.95 -8.34
CA LEU A 750 0.12 -19.58 -9.66
C LEU A 750 -0.94 -18.97 -10.58
N LYS A 751 -0.57 -18.70 -11.81
CA LYS A 751 -1.49 -18.29 -12.87
C LYS A 751 -1.12 -18.99 -14.18
N ILE A 752 -2.09 -19.64 -14.81
CA ILE A 752 -1.93 -20.36 -16.07
C ILE A 752 -3.02 -19.87 -17.00
N GLY A 753 -2.72 -19.68 -18.26
CA GLY A 753 -3.73 -19.21 -19.20
C GLY A 753 -3.38 -19.41 -20.65
N TYR A 754 -4.31 -18.99 -21.47
CA TYR A 754 -4.20 -18.97 -22.92
C TYR A 754 -4.60 -17.60 -23.44
N GLU A 755 -3.78 -17.06 -24.33
CA GLU A 755 -3.89 -15.71 -24.87
C GLU A 755 -4.01 -15.77 -26.40
N GLU A 756 -5.06 -15.19 -26.92
CA GLU A 756 -5.23 -14.86 -28.34
C GLU A 756 -5.30 -13.34 -28.52
N GLU A 757 -5.37 -12.88 -29.75
CA GLU A 757 -5.35 -11.46 -30.08
C GLU A 757 -6.45 -10.68 -29.34
N ARG A 758 -7.69 -11.22 -29.33
CA ARG A 758 -8.85 -10.56 -28.71
C ARG A 758 -9.31 -11.21 -27.43
N LEU A 759 -9.04 -12.49 -27.23
CA LEU A 759 -9.53 -13.25 -26.09
C LEU A 759 -8.34 -13.78 -25.27
N SER A 760 -8.39 -13.61 -23.96
CA SER A 760 -7.47 -14.32 -23.05
C SER A 760 -8.24 -14.88 -21.87
N ALA A 761 -7.83 -16.08 -21.44
CA ALA A 761 -8.42 -16.77 -20.31
C ALA A 761 -7.32 -17.29 -19.38
N TYR A 762 -7.52 -17.14 -18.08
CA TYR A 762 -6.55 -17.55 -17.06
C TYR A 762 -7.23 -18.27 -15.91
N LEU A 763 -6.58 -19.28 -15.37
CA LEU A 763 -6.84 -19.85 -14.06
C LEU A 763 -5.80 -19.33 -13.10
N TYR A 764 -6.21 -18.97 -11.90
CA TYR A 764 -5.28 -18.54 -10.86
C TYR A 764 -5.54 -19.23 -9.52
N CYS A 765 -4.49 -19.36 -8.74
CA CYS A 765 -4.54 -19.80 -7.35
C CYS A 765 -3.54 -18.98 -6.54
N ASN A 766 -4.04 -18.15 -5.63
CA ASN A 766 -3.22 -17.36 -4.71
C ASN A 766 -3.17 -18.04 -3.35
N ASN A 767 -2.03 -17.92 -2.66
CA ASN A 767 -1.79 -18.58 -1.39
C ASN A 767 -2.06 -20.10 -1.47
N ILE A 768 -1.40 -20.78 -2.41
CA ILE A 768 -1.62 -22.21 -2.72
C ILE A 768 -1.53 -23.08 -1.47
N ASN A 769 -0.57 -22.77 -0.59
CA ASN A 769 -0.33 -23.53 0.64
C ASN A 769 -1.37 -23.23 1.72
N ASN A 770 -2.29 -22.27 1.48
CA ASN A 770 -3.25 -21.77 2.45
C ASN A 770 -2.57 -21.35 3.76
N GLU A 771 -1.42 -20.68 3.62
CA GLU A 771 -0.64 -20.17 4.75
C GLU A 771 -1.48 -19.20 5.55
N TYR A 772 -1.43 -19.34 6.87
CA TYR A 772 -2.13 -18.50 7.80
C TYR A 772 -1.15 -17.49 8.42
N TYR A 773 -1.44 -16.19 8.22
CA TYR A 773 -0.60 -15.09 8.69
C TYR A 773 -1.47 -13.92 9.13
N PHE A 774 -0.88 -12.99 9.87
CA PHE A 774 -1.52 -11.75 10.27
C PHE A 774 -0.91 -10.56 9.52
N THR A 775 -1.78 -9.65 9.07
CA THR A 775 -1.38 -8.39 8.42
C THR A 775 -1.26 -7.26 9.43
N SER A 776 -2.01 -7.35 10.54
CA SER A 776 -2.04 -6.34 11.58
C SER A 776 -2.44 -6.95 12.93
N TYR A 777 -2.12 -6.22 13.98
CA TYR A 777 -2.54 -6.49 15.35
C TYR A 777 -2.80 -5.15 16.04
N ILE A 778 -3.90 -5.03 16.79
CA ILE A 778 -4.25 -3.79 17.48
C ILE A 778 -3.59 -3.80 18.86
N ASP A 779 -2.59 -2.90 19.04
CA ASP A 779 -1.80 -2.81 20.29
C ASP A 779 -2.71 -2.54 21.50
N GLY A 780 -2.41 -3.21 22.59
CA GLY A 780 -3.19 -3.14 23.83
C GLY A 780 -4.47 -4.00 23.83
N THR A 781 -4.73 -4.74 22.74
CA THR A 781 -5.87 -5.66 22.62
C THR A 781 -5.39 -7.07 22.31
N PHE A 782 -6.33 -7.98 22.07
CA PHE A 782 -6.08 -9.32 21.51
C PHE A 782 -6.68 -9.46 20.10
N GLN A 783 -6.85 -8.35 19.40
CA GLN A 783 -7.47 -8.27 18.08
C GLN A 783 -6.41 -8.28 16.98
N ALA A 784 -6.53 -9.24 16.07
CA ALA A 784 -5.61 -9.39 14.94
C ALA A 784 -6.38 -9.46 13.62
N VAL A 785 -5.74 -9.04 12.53
CA VAL A 785 -6.30 -9.08 11.17
C VAL A 785 -5.63 -10.23 10.41
N PRO A 786 -6.34 -11.30 10.09
CA PRO A 786 -5.78 -12.39 9.30
C PRO A 786 -5.66 -11.99 7.83
N GLY A 787 -4.56 -12.41 7.21
CA GLY A 787 -4.35 -12.28 5.77
C GLY A 787 -5.33 -13.15 4.96
N ALA A 788 -5.38 -12.96 3.64
CA ALA A 788 -6.27 -13.70 2.76
C ALA A 788 -5.96 -15.21 2.75
N PRO A 789 -6.98 -16.09 2.79
CA PRO A 789 -6.79 -17.54 2.61
C PRO A 789 -6.42 -17.88 1.17
N ARG A 790 -6.32 -19.16 0.86
CA ARG A 790 -6.21 -19.62 -0.51
C ARG A 790 -7.42 -19.17 -1.32
N THR A 791 -7.16 -18.41 -2.38
CA THR A 791 -8.17 -17.98 -3.34
C THR A 791 -7.82 -18.51 -4.72
N TYR A 792 -8.84 -18.98 -5.45
CA TYR A 792 -8.69 -19.45 -6.81
C TYR A 792 -9.87 -19.05 -7.66
N GLY A 793 -9.64 -18.95 -8.95
CA GLY A 793 -10.69 -18.54 -9.86
C GLY A 793 -10.21 -18.53 -11.31
N PHE A 794 -11.04 -17.92 -12.16
CA PHE A 794 -10.72 -17.73 -13.57
C PHE A 794 -11.00 -16.30 -14.00
N ILE A 795 -10.17 -15.83 -14.94
CA ILE A 795 -10.27 -14.50 -15.54
C ILE A 795 -10.44 -14.68 -17.04
N VAL A 796 -11.40 -13.96 -17.61
CA VAL A 796 -11.57 -13.86 -19.08
C VAL A 796 -11.53 -12.40 -19.47
N ASN A 797 -10.69 -12.06 -20.43
CA ASN A 797 -10.62 -10.73 -21.04
C ASN A 797 -10.99 -10.81 -22.51
N TYR A 798 -11.82 -9.88 -22.95
CA TYR A 798 -12.15 -9.67 -24.36
C TYR A 798 -11.76 -8.24 -24.77
N LYS A 799 -10.91 -8.12 -25.79
CA LYS A 799 -10.47 -6.83 -26.37
C LYS A 799 -11.35 -6.47 -27.57
N ILE A 800 -11.76 -5.20 -27.64
CA ILE A 800 -12.60 -4.64 -28.69
C ILE A 800 -11.71 -3.87 -29.66
#